data_bc4a73328a18e48bb7f89db9db2e4273
#
_entry.id   bc4a73328a18e48bb7f89db9db2e4273
#
_cell.length_a   1.000
_cell.length_b   1.000
_cell.length_c   1.000
_cell.angle_alpha   90.00
_cell.angle_beta   90.00
_cell.angle_gamma   90.00
#
_symmetry.space_group_name_H-M   'P 1'
#
loop_
_entity.id
_entity.type
_entity.pdbx_description
1 polymer ?
#
loop_
_entity_poly.entity_id
_entity_poly.type
_entity_poly.pdbx_seq_one_letter_code
_entity_poly.pdbx_strand_id
1 'polypeptide(L)'
;LENKQTLIFIKQKNRTDNVLSIKPGIDGKIKVRYTNNKEYSYNKEDVEEYQFLEKLPVENYQFSRSGYGAYNNVISVEKYSYLEKNKIKVCFEHGKNVILNQENFKIEQSALFEKKANDVFEYLKKLANLNNIKSDDGSSLLGKNYERVTFVSQQSVLHRFLSASSTKVESESKSDDQSLIFPFGCNNSQLIATERALKNQISFIEGPPGTGKTQTILNILSNIIYRNQTALVVSNNNSAIANIKEKLSQPEIALDFLTATLGSKKNKEKFLKNQSSHYPNYLPDILENKERNLNFELVKKAFSLKEEIANIKSQISFIEIEYQHFQDYMSDKDLFEVDLSKLSPKVLLDLLLECEKIFEQNRKIGFIFKIKSIFKYKIRNFSFYKQNPDFLAATIQKKFYETELEKLNKKLSKLENDYKTNLSDEYIANMIEYSKSILKSALLEKYIPGAPRKVNNTDNSAKNRLNFSKKILKDYPIILSTTFSARNCVADSMLYDYLIIDEASQVDIATGALALSCAKNVVIVGDLKQLPNIVTRESKEKSECLRKDLKIKPIYSFKKSLLEVMVELFPEEPATLLKEHYRCHPKIIQFCNQKFYNGKLCIMTKDHGEKDVLIACKSVAGNHARQHSNQREIDIIKKEVIDYYLLDNNTTGIIAPYRNQIELSQNQLEEYISETVHKFQGRECETIILSTVDNQITHFTDDPHLLNVAVSRAKNRLILVTSGNKQKSNMNITDLIDYIVYQNCDIKDSMVRSVFDYLYKQYEERRLNYFKNRSKHSKYDSENLMFELLKEILTSYSELDFITQYRLKHLIKDFSLLSSDEATFVNQSRTSVDFLIFNKVTKVPVLAIEVDGVKYHNNPDQMKRDSMKNNIFKNYQLPLLRLATNGSGEEEKIRIALDDYKSTDEIIQSKDMINNI
;
A
#
# COMPACT_ATOMS: atom_id res chain seq x y z
N LEU A 1 20.51 4.48 -64.16
CA LEU A 1 20.83 5.72 -63.42
C LEU A 1 21.88 5.32 -62.43
N GLU A 2 23.18 5.61 -62.73
CA GLU A 2 24.33 5.31 -61.88
C GLU A 2 24.20 5.97 -60.52
N ASN A 3 24.46 5.25 -59.45
CA ASN A 3 24.55 5.74 -58.08
C ASN A 3 25.55 6.92 -58.02
N LYS A 4 25.05 8.13 -57.85
CA LYS A 4 25.91 9.30 -57.62
C LYS A 4 26.56 9.07 -56.25
N GLN A 5 27.81 8.60 -56.22
CA GLN A 5 28.61 8.37 -55.02
C GLN A 5 29.15 9.66 -54.38
N THR A 6 28.68 10.83 -54.81
CA THR A 6 29.15 12.14 -54.37
C THR A 6 28.03 13.09 -54.03
N LEU A 7 28.21 13.91 -53.00
CA LEU A 7 27.36 15.04 -52.66
C LEU A 7 28.08 16.35 -53.03
N ILE A 8 27.37 17.22 -53.73
CA ILE A 8 27.93 18.47 -54.26
C ILE A 8 27.28 19.67 -53.57
N PHE A 9 28.07 20.47 -52.91
CA PHE A 9 27.65 21.69 -52.25
C PHE A 9 28.35 22.89 -52.93
N ILE A 10 27.55 23.88 -53.29
CA ILE A 10 28.02 25.13 -53.88
C ILE A 10 27.51 26.27 -53.02
N LYS A 11 28.43 27.08 -52.46
CA LYS A 11 28.11 28.15 -51.54
C LYS A 11 27.24 27.65 -50.40
N GLN A 12 27.60 26.50 -49.79
CA GLN A 12 26.92 25.83 -48.71
C GLN A 12 25.50 25.29 -49.03
N LYS A 13 25.04 25.42 -50.28
CA LYS A 13 23.73 24.85 -50.71
C LYS A 13 23.95 23.52 -51.41
N ASN A 14 23.17 22.53 -51.04
CA ASN A 14 23.14 21.24 -51.76
C ASN A 14 22.68 21.45 -53.20
N ARG A 15 23.49 21.04 -54.15
CA ARG A 15 23.22 21.09 -55.59
C ARG A 15 23.44 19.76 -56.29
N THR A 16 23.54 18.68 -55.55
CA THR A 16 23.86 17.34 -56.05
C THR A 16 22.97 16.92 -57.22
N ASP A 17 21.70 17.13 -57.14
CA ASP A 17 20.77 16.72 -58.16
C ASP A 17 20.72 17.64 -59.37
N ASN A 18 21.31 18.83 -59.25
CA ASN A 18 21.29 19.86 -60.28
C ASN A 18 22.62 19.96 -61.07
N VAL A 19 23.66 19.22 -60.65
CA VAL A 19 24.98 19.28 -61.27
C VAL A 19 25.24 18.06 -62.17
N LEU A 20 25.63 18.27 -63.40
CA LEU A 20 26.01 17.20 -64.34
C LEU A 20 27.52 16.87 -64.25
N SER A 21 28.39 17.88 -64.18
CA SER A 21 29.83 17.65 -64.05
C SER A 21 30.53 18.82 -63.40
N ILE A 22 31.65 18.50 -62.75
CA ILE A 22 32.60 19.45 -62.15
C ILE A 22 33.95 19.25 -62.82
N LYS A 23 34.58 20.32 -63.34
CA LYS A 23 35.93 20.28 -63.94
C LYS A 23 36.80 21.46 -63.51
N PRO A 24 38.08 21.28 -63.33
CA PRO A 24 38.98 22.38 -63.07
C PRO A 24 39.00 23.31 -64.29
N GLY A 25 38.90 24.62 -64.06
CA GLY A 25 39.06 25.68 -65.05
C GLY A 25 40.49 26.14 -65.18
N ILE A 26 40.79 26.83 -66.27
CA ILE A 26 42.18 27.34 -66.61
C ILE A 26 42.64 28.45 -65.63
N ASP A 27 41.67 29.13 -64.95
CA ASP A 27 41.95 30.31 -64.10
C ASP A 27 41.99 29.95 -62.61
N GLY A 28 42.22 28.65 -62.25
CA GLY A 28 42.15 28.20 -60.87
C GLY A 28 40.72 28.12 -60.28
N LYS A 29 39.71 28.45 -61.10
CA LYS A 29 38.32 28.29 -60.73
C LYS A 29 37.80 26.92 -61.10
N ILE A 30 36.70 26.53 -60.47
CA ILE A 30 35.98 25.27 -60.79
C ILE A 30 34.79 25.57 -61.65
N LYS A 31 34.75 24.94 -62.86
CA LYS A 31 33.60 24.98 -63.78
C LYS A 31 32.60 23.91 -63.42
N VAL A 32 31.34 24.34 -63.18
CA VAL A 32 30.24 23.47 -62.82
C VAL A 32 29.18 23.53 -63.88
N ARG A 33 28.87 22.38 -64.52
CA ARG A 33 27.82 22.25 -65.50
C ARG A 33 26.57 21.70 -64.84
N TYR A 34 25.48 22.41 -64.98
CA TYR A 34 24.17 22.09 -64.47
C TYR A 34 23.30 21.27 -65.44
N THR A 35 22.25 20.58 -64.87
CA THR A 35 21.27 19.78 -65.63
C THR A 35 20.55 20.58 -66.71
N ASN A 36 20.45 21.90 -66.61
CA ASN A 36 19.91 22.82 -67.62
C ASN A 36 20.90 23.22 -68.68
N ASN A 37 22.03 22.53 -68.82
CA ASN A 37 23.16 22.76 -69.71
C ASN A 37 23.89 24.13 -69.54
N LYS A 38 23.59 24.89 -68.47
CA LYS A 38 24.33 26.12 -68.17
C LYS A 38 25.58 25.78 -67.43
N GLU A 39 26.68 26.50 -67.72
CA GLU A 39 27.99 26.36 -67.06
C GLU A 39 28.32 27.63 -66.32
N TYR A 40 28.77 27.49 -65.06
CA TYR A 40 29.19 28.60 -64.23
C TYR A 40 30.57 28.30 -63.63
N SER A 41 31.37 29.33 -63.37
CA SER A 41 32.66 29.26 -62.74
C SER A 41 32.58 29.75 -61.31
N TYR A 42 33.09 28.97 -60.40
CA TYR A 42 33.10 29.23 -58.96
C TYR A 42 34.56 29.24 -58.41
N ASN A 43 34.79 29.92 -57.32
CA ASN A 43 36.07 29.79 -56.63
C ASN A 43 36.20 28.39 -56.02
N LYS A 44 37.42 27.89 -55.93
CA LYS A 44 37.64 26.52 -55.37
C LYS A 44 37.08 26.33 -53.99
N GLU A 45 37.08 27.40 -53.16
CA GLU A 45 36.48 27.38 -51.81
C GLU A 45 34.95 27.33 -51.76
N ASP A 46 34.29 27.72 -52.81
CA ASP A 46 32.82 27.75 -52.96
C ASP A 46 32.25 26.38 -53.34
N VAL A 47 33.08 25.41 -53.72
CA VAL A 47 32.65 24.11 -54.27
C VAL A 47 33.20 22.99 -53.40
N GLU A 48 32.34 22.30 -52.69
CA GLU A 48 32.65 21.14 -51.83
C GLU A 48 32.08 19.87 -52.47
N GLU A 49 32.94 18.89 -52.76
CA GLU A 49 32.58 17.60 -53.33
C GLU A 49 32.80 16.46 -52.31
N TYR A 50 31.77 16.11 -51.61
CA TYR A 50 31.85 15.06 -50.59
C TYR A 50 31.78 13.68 -51.24
N GLN A 51 32.79 12.88 -51.06
CA GLN A 51 32.86 11.50 -51.56
C GLN A 51 32.17 10.56 -50.57
N PHE A 52 31.50 9.52 -51.07
CA PHE A 52 30.90 8.48 -50.27
C PHE A 52 32.00 7.77 -49.44
N LEU A 53 31.77 7.63 -48.13
CA LEU A 53 32.69 6.96 -47.26
C LEU A 53 32.19 5.58 -46.84
N GLU A 54 31.00 5.52 -46.27
CA GLU A 54 30.42 4.27 -45.80
C GLU A 54 28.88 4.37 -45.72
N LYS A 55 28.20 3.18 -45.71
CA LYS A 55 26.81 3.06 -45.37
C LYS A 55 26.69 2.52 -43.95
N LEU A 56 26.00 3.28 -43.13
CA LEU A 56 25.82 2.91 -41.72
C LEU A 56 24.68 1.86 -41.61
N PRO A 57 24.79 0.87 -40.71
CA PRO A 57 23.72 -0.09 -40.45
C PRO A 57 22.48 0.64 -39.90
N VAL A 58 21.33 0.24 -40.39
CA VAL A 58 20.04 0.84 -39.96
C VAL A 58 19.33 -0.03 -38.92
N GLU A 59 19.47 -1.34 -39.02
CA GLU A 59 18.91 -2.27 -38.07
C GLU A 59 19.50 -2.10 -36.67
N ASN A 60 18.65 -2.05 -35.65
CA ASN A 60 19.04 -1.85 -34.23
C ASN A 60 19.70 -0.51 -33.90
N TYR A 61 19.61 0.47 -34.80
CA TYR A 61 20.12 1.82 -34.54
C TYR A 61 19.00 2.85 -34.66
N GLN A 62 19.12 3.87 -33.82
CA GLN A 62 18.26 5.05 -33.89
C GLN A 62 19.12 6.26 -34.29
N PHE A 63 18.56 7.05 -35.18
CA PHE A 63 19.23 8.23 -35.72
C PHE A 63 18.47 9.48 -35.34
N SER A 64 19.18 10.50 -34.90
CA SER A 64 18.56 11.76 -34.52
C SER A 64 19.42 12.96 -34.89
N ARG A 65 18.80 14.12 -34.99
CA ARG A 65 19.47 15.41 -35.10
C ARG A 65 19.56 16.03 -33.71
N SER A 66 20.69 16.59 -33.34
CA SER A 66 20.88 17.32 -32.06
C SER A 66 19.78 18.37 -31.87
N GLY A 67 19.06 18.34 -30.75
CA GLY A 67 17.92 19.23 -30.45
C GLY A 67 16.58 18.82 -31.11
N TYR A 68 16.54 17.75 -31.88
CA TYR A 68 15.35 17.19 -32.51
C TYR A 68 15.15 15.74 -32.09
N GLY A 69 13.92 15.23 -32.18
CA GLY A 69 13.63 13.82 -31.91
C GLY A 69 14.24 12.86 -32.93
N ALA A 70 14.16 11.56 -32.63
CA ALA A 70 14.64 10.52 -33.52
C ALA A 70 13.90 10.51 -34.86
N TYR A 71 14.62 10.11 -35.92
CA TYR A 71 14.05 9.89 -37.24
C TYR A 71 13.33 8.53 -37.32
N ASN A 72 12.14 8.51 -37.80
CA ASN A 72 11.37 7.30 -38.07
C ASN A 72 11.44 6.94 -39.57
N ASN A 73 11.28 5.64 -39.89
CA ASN A 73 11.21 5.13 -41.27
C ASN A 73 12.49 5.45 -42.09
N VAL A 74 13.64 5.29 -41.47
CA VAL A 74 14.94 5.43 -42.11
C VAL A 74 15.24 4.14 -42.88
N ILE A 75 15.51 4.24 -44.19
CA ILE A 75 15.90 3.10 -45.05
C ILE A 75 17.42 2.96 -45.12
N SER A 76 18.12 4.09 -45.26
CA SER A 76 19.57 4.07 -45.27
C SER A 76 20.16 5.34 -44.70
N VAL A 77 21.35 5.18 -44.12
CA VAL A 77 22.17 6.30 -43.65
C VAL A 77 23.54 6.16 -44.29
N GLU A 78 23.95 7.21 -45.02
CA GLU A 78 25.18 7.24 -45.78
C GLU A 78 26.06 8.36 -45.30
N LYS A 79 27.34 8.05 -45.07
CA LYS A 79 28.37 9.02 -44.66
C LYS A 79 29.24 9.44 -45.83
N TYR A 80 29.46 10.71 -45.92
CA TYR A 80 30.23 11.35 -46.97
C TYR A 80 31.33 12.21 -46.33
N SER A 81 32.50 12.28 -46.97
CA SER A 81 33.66 13.04 -46.47
C SER A 81 34.22 13.97 -47.54
N TYR A 82 34.62 15.18 -47.16
CA TYR A 82 35.35 16.15 -47.95
C TYR A 82 36.39 16.86 -47.01
N LEU A 83 37.65 16.64 -47.30
CA LEU A 83 38.74 17.05 -46.39
C LEU A 83 38.48 16.57 -44.95
N GLU A 84 38.46 17.46 -43.99
CA GLU A 84 38.17 17.14 -42.59
C GLU A 84 36.67 17.22 -42.23
N LYS A 85 35.80 17.56 -43.20
CA LYS A 85 34.35 17.73 -43.00
C LYS A 85 33.58 16.48 -43.38
N ASN A 86 32.66 16.06 -42.53
CA ASN A 86 31.79 14.94 -42.83
C ASN A 86 30.31 15.35 -42.85
N LYS A 87 29.58 14.75 -43.79
CA LYS A 87 28.11 14.90 -43.90
C LYS A 87 27.43 13.53 -43.84
N ILE A 88 26.24 13.51 -43.22
CA ILE A 88 25.38 12.33 -43.12
C ILE A 88 24.13 12.57 -43.95
N LYS A 89 23.83 11.68 -44.88
CA LYS A 89 22.60 11.65 -45.65
C LYS A 89 21.67 10.55 -45.07
N VAL A 90 20.52 10.95 -44.61
CA VAL A 90 19.46 10.03 -44.10
C VAL A 90 18.36 9.92 -45.12
N CYS A 91 18.09 8.70 -45.62
CA CYS A 91 17.08 8.42 -46.63
C CYS A 91 15.86 7.77 -45.96
N PHE A 92 14.65 8.21 -46.30
CA PHE A 92 13.38 7.76 -45.72
C PHE A 92 12.50 7.02 -46.75
N GLU A 93 11.59 6.16 -46.31
CA GLU A 93 10.65 5.37 -47.12
C GLU A 93 9.87 6.20 -48.14
N HIS A 94 9.60 7.47 -47.83
CA HIS A 94 8.83 8.36 -48.71
C HIS A 94 9.70 9.15 -49.70
N GLY A 95 10.92 8.70 -49.96
CA GLY A 95 11.82 9.32 -50.96
C GLY A 95 12.42 10.67 -50.55
N LYS A 96 12.14 11.17 -49.32
CA LYS A 96 12.79 12.38 -48.79
C LYS A 96 14.13 12.03 -48.21
N ASN A 97 15.11 12.91 -48.47
CA ASN A 97 16.44 12.77 -47.89
C ASN A 97 16.75 14.00 -47.05
N VAL A 98 17.45 13.80 -45.95
CA VAL A 98 17.98 14.90 -45.12
C VAL A 98 19.51 14.77 -45.04
N ILE A 99 20.18 15.85 -45.29
CA ILE A 99 21.64 15.91 -45.20
C ILE A 99 22.02 16.79 -43.99
N LEU A 100 22.85 16.29 -43.14
CA LEU A 100 23.29 16.92 -41.90
C LEU A 100 24.83 16.94 -41.83
N ASN A 101 25.39 17.91 -41.10
CA ASN A 101 26.76 17.80 -40.67
C ASN A 101 26.86 16.73 -39.58
N GLN A 102 27.98 16.01 -39.55
CA GLN A 102 28.17 14.90 -38.59
C GLN A 102 28.07 15.38 -37.13
N GLU A 103 28.49 16.58 -36.81
CA GLU A 103 28.37 17.21 -35.48
C GLU A 103 26.92 17.33 -35.00
N ASN A 104 25.97 17.44 -35.90
CA ASN A 104 24.54 17.57 -35.62
C ASN A 104 23.77 16.25 -35.66
N PHE A 105 24.48 15.13 -35.85
CA PHE A 105 23.89 13.82 -36.03
C PHE A 105 24.29 12.88 -34.89
N LYS A 106 23.31 12.27 -34.28
CA LYS A 106 23.48 11.29 -33.19
C LYS A 106 23.01 9.90 -33.65
N ILE A 107 23.83 8.91 -33.36
CA ILE A 107 23.58 7.49 -33.60
C ILE A 107 23.56 6.83 -32.24
N GLU A 108 22.52 6.07 -32.00
CA GLU A 108 22.38 5.28 -30.78
C GLU A 108 22.03 3.84 -31.15
N GLN A 109 22.77 2.87 -30.62
CA GLN A 109 22.51 1.47 -30.80
C GLN A 109 21.47 1.02 -29.74
N SER A 110 20.50 0.19 -30.16
CA SER A 110 19.52 -0.37 -29.24
C SER A 110 20.16 -1.35 -28.27
N ALA A 111 19.80 -1.28 -27.00
CA ALA A 111 20.17 -2.26 -26.00
C ALA A 111 19.71 -3.71 -26.36
N LEU A 112 18.69 -3.84 -27.20
CA LEU A 112 18.21 -5.15 -27.67
C LEU A 112 19.16 -5.84 -28.66
N PHE A 113 20.22 -5.16 -29.10
CA PHE A 113 21.28 -5.79 -29.87
C PHE A 113 22.10 -6.78 -29.03
N GLU A 114 22.19 -6.56 -27.74
CA GLU A 114 22.82 -7.50 -26.81
C GLU A 114 21.94 -8.73 -26.59
N LYS A 115 22.43 -9.91 -26.93
CA LYS A 115 21.67 -11.17 -26.82
C LYS A 115 21.03 -11.37 -25.45
N LYS A 116 21.77 -11.11 -24.37
CA LYS A 116 21.24 -11.27 -22.98
C LYS A 116 20.07 -10.32 -22.70
N ALA A 117 20.19 -9.07 -23.10
CA ALA A 117 19.15 -8.07 -22.91
C ALA A 117 17.90 -8.42 -23.75
N ASN A 118 18.10 -8.88 -24.98
CA ASN A 118 17.03 -9.32 -25.85
C ASN A 118 16.30 -10.56 -25.32
N ASP A 119 17.04 -11.57 -24.81
CA ASP A 119 16.44 -12.76 -24.23
C ASP A 119 15.53 -12.45 -23.04
N VAL A 120 15.96 -11.52 -22.16
CA VAL A 120 15.15 -11.04 -21.04
C VAL A 120 13.94 -10.23 -21.54
N PHE A 121 14.13 -9.38 -22.54
CA PHE A 121 13.03 -8.61 -23.12
C PHE A 121 11.95 -9.49 -23.75
N GLU A 122 12.33 -10.51 -24.54
CA GLU A 122 11.40 -11.46 -25.12
C GLU A 122 10.67 -12.31 -24.07
N TYR A 123 11.35 -12.66 -22.98
CA TYR A 123 10.71 -13.28 -21.83
C TYR A 123 9.63 -12.39 -21.22
N LEU A 124 9.93 -11.11 -20.95
CA LEU A 124 8.98 -10.16 -20.41
C LEU A 124 7.79 -9.92 -21.35
N LYS A 125 8.04 -9.87 -22.66
CA LYS A 125 6.99 -9.77 -23.69
C LYS A 125 6.05 -10.98 -23.66
N LYS A 126 6.59 -12.19 -23.51
CA LYS A 126 5.78 -13.40 -23.34
C LYS A 126 5.00 -13.42 -22.03
N LEU A 127 5.59 -12.92 -20.92
CA LEU A 127 4.88 -12.72 -19.64
C LEU A 127 3.72 -11.75 -19.77
N ALA A 128 3.92 -10.67 -20.52
CA ALA A 128 2.86 -9.68 -20.76
C ALA A 128 1.62 -10.28 -21.44
N ASN A 129 1.81 -11.32 -22.25
CA ASN A 129 0.70 -12.04 -22.90
C ASN A 129 -0.01 -13.04 -21.96
N LEU A 130 0.63 -13.44 -20.86
CA LEU A 130 -0.01 -14.24 -19.82
C LEU A 130 -0.89 -13.41 -18.89
N ASN A 131 -0.79 -12.08 -18.94
CA ASN A 131 -1.58 -11.18 -18.11
C ASN A 131 -3.05 -11.16 -18.60
N ASN A 132 -4.00 -11.27 -17.66
CA ASN A 132 -5.42 -11.44 -17.95
C ASN A 132 -6.14 -10.16 -18.43
N ILE A 133 -5.44 -9.03 -18.54
CA ILE A 133 -6.05 -7.77 -18.99
C ILE A 133 -6.10 -7.79 -20.52
N LYS A 134 -7.29 -8.09 -21.06
CA LYS A 134 -7.56 -8.19 -22.50
C LYS A 134 -8.27 -6.94 -22.99
N SER A 135 -8.03 -6.58 -24.25
CA SER A 135 -8.81 -5.61 -25.00
C SER A 135 -10.08 -6.25 -25.57
N ASP A 136 -10.97 -5.43 -26.13
CA ASP A 136 -12.25 -5.88 -26.72
C ASP A 136 -12.08 -6.95 -27.82
N ASP A 137 -10.93 -6.98 -28.47
CA ASP A 137 -10.54 -7.99 -29.48
C ASP A 137 -9.92 -9.26 -28.90
N GLY A 138 -9.87 -9.40 -27.55
CA GLY A 138 -9.31 -10.55 -26.85
C GLY A 138 -7.78 -10.56 -26.73
N SER A 139 -7.07 -9.59 -27.31
CA SER A 139 -5.61 -9.51 -27.23
C SER A 139 -5.14 -8.89 -25.91
N SER A 140 -3.91 -9.25 -25.47
CA SER A 140 -3.29 -8.65 -24.29
C SER A 140 -2.93 -7.18 -24.54
N LEU A 141 -3.50 -6.28 -23.76
CA LEU A 141 -3.16 -4.84 -23.82
C LEU A 141 -1.68 -4.58 -23.49
N LEU A 142 -1.13 -5.32 -22.53
CA LEU A 142 0.27 -5.21 -22.16
C LEU A 142 1.17 -5.76 -23.26
N GLY A 143 0.79 -6.86 -23.90
CA GLY A 143 1.49 -7.43 -25.04
C GLY A 143 1.60 -6.46 -26.21
N LYS A 144 0.51 -5.78 -26.55
CA LYS A 144 0.51 -4.73 -27.60
C LYS A 144 1.49 -3.58 -27.27
N ASN A 145 1.62 -3.21 -25.99
CA ASN A 145 2.59 -2.20 -25.59
C ASN A 145 4.04 -2.68 -25.75
N TYR A 146 4.32 -3.95 -25.52
CA TYR A 146 5.64 -4.55 -25.79
C TYR A 146 5.98 -4.59 -27.28
N GLU A 147 5.02 -4.89 -28.14
CA GLU A 147 5.22 -4.88 -29.62
C GLU A 147 5.63 -3.52 -30.16
N ARG A 148 5.21 -2.44 -29.51
CA ARG A 148 5.60 -1.07 -29.84
C ARG A 148 7.03 -0.70 -29.43
N VAL A 149 7.65 -1.49 -28.56
CA VAL A 149 9.04 -1.24 -28.12
C VAL A 149 10.00 -1.93 -29.08
N THR A 150 10.30 -1.28 -30.20
CA THR A 150 11.26 -1.76 -31.19
C THR A 150 12.68 -1.31 -30.92
N PHE A 151 12.85 -0.30 -30.08
CA PHE A 151 14.13 0.27 -29.70
C PHE A 151 14.18 0.54 -28.20
N VAL A 152 15.28 0.17 -27.56
CA VAL A 152 15.55 0.48 -26.15
C VAL A 152 16.82 1.31 -26.08
N SER A 153 16.69 2.58 -25.67
CA SER A 153 17.82 3.48 -25.50
C SER A 153 18.79 2.97 -24.43
N GLN A 154 20.08 3.04 -24.70
CA GLN A 154 21.13 2.74 -23.71
C GLN A 154 21.11 3.70 -22.51
N GLN A 155 20.53 4.88 -22.67
CA GLN A 155 20.35 5.84 -21.57
C GLN A 155 19.14 5.48 -20.67
N SER A 156 18.25 4.58 -21.11
CA SER A 156 17.07 4.20 -20.33
C SER A 156 17.43 3.26 -19.18
N VAL A 157 16.68 3.35 -18.10
CA VAL A 157 16.81 2.40 -16.97
C VAL A 157 16.51 0.97 -17.41
N LEU A 158 15.64 0.81 -18.42
CA LEU A 158 15.33 -0.52 -18.95
C LEU A 158 16.58 -1.23 -19.48
N HIS A 159 17.52 -0.51 -20.12
CA HIS A 159 18.79 -1.12 -20.56
C HIS A 159 19.52 -1.79 -19.41
N ARG A 160 19.71 -1.08 -18.29
CA ARG A 160 20.38 -1.64 -17.10
C ARG A 160 19.62 -2.82 -16.53
N PHE A 161 18.30 -2.73 -16.50
CA PHE A 161 17.43 -3.83 -16.03
C PHE A 161 17.58 -5.10 -16.88
N LEU A 162 17.61 -4.98 -18.21
CA LEU A 162 17.73 -6.11 -19.14
C LEU A 162 19.13 -6.74 -19.15
N SER A 163 20.17 -5.92 -19.13
CA SER A 163 21.57 -6.37 -19.16
C SER A 163 22.08 -6.83 -17.79
N ALA A 164 21.35 -6.52 -16.71
CA ALA A 164 21.81 -6.66 -15.30
C ALA A 164 23.21 -6.00 -15.13
N SER A 165 23.44 -4.85 -15.76
CA SER A 165 24.70 -4.14 -15.75
C SER A 165 24.82 -3.24 -14.52
N SER A 166 25.89 -3.44 -13.76
CA SER A 166 26.29 -2.53 -12.67
C SER A 166 26.99 -1.26 -13.16
N THR A 167 27.35 -1.19 -14.46
CA THR A 167 28.03 -0.03 -15.02
C THR A 167 27.13 1.18 -14.94
N LYS A 168 27.52 2.17 -14.15
CA LYS A 168 26.87 3.48 -14.13
C LYS A 168 27.10 4.11 -15.50
N VAL A 169 26.03 4.42 -16.21
CA VAL A 169 26.12 5.34 -17.33
C VAL A 169 26.57 6.65 -16.70
N GLU A 170 27.75 7.12 -17.04
CA GLU A 170 28.20 8.46 -16.66
C GLU A 170 27.11 9.41 -17.18
N SER A 171 26.21 9.78 -16.30
CA SER A 171 25.37 10.94 -16.55
C SER A 171 26.38 12.06 -16.79
N GLU A 172 26.22 12.81 -17.86
CA GLU A 172 26.80 14.13 -17.95
C GLU A 172 26.24 14.96 -16.80
N SER A 173 26.63 14.61 -15.58
CA SER A 173 26.38 15.39 -14.40
C SER A 173 27.29 16.63 -14.60
N LYS A 174 26.70 17.65 -15.23
CA LYS A 174 27.08 18.99 -14.89
C LYS A 174 27.12 18.99 -13.37
N SER A 175 28.19 19.41 -12.80
CA SER A 175 28.35 19.79 -11.40
C SER A 175 27.14 20.69 -11.06
N ASP A 176 26.07 20.06 -10.62
CA ASP A 176 24.82 20.76 -10.36
C ASP A 176 24.99 21.36 -8.98
N ASP A 177 25.56 22.56 -8.96
CA ASP A 177 25.75 23.38 -7.77
C ASP A 177 24.41 23.95 -7.24
N GLN A 178 23.28 23.45 -7.79
CA GLN A 178 21.96 23.88 -7.37
C GLN A 178 21.61 23.26 -6.02
N SER A 179 21.32 24.11 -5.05
CA SER A 179 20.87 23.72 -3.72
C SER A 179 19.57 22.93 -3.79
N LEU A 180 19.42 21.91 -2.93
CA LEU A 180 18.19 21.16 -2.77
C LEU A 180 17.11 22.03 -2.14
N ILE A 181 15.85 21.86 -2.56
CA ILE A 181 14.70 22.55 -2.01
C ILE A 181 13.68 21.56 -1.44
N PHE A 182 13.03 21.94 -0.34
CA PHE A 182 12.06 21.11 0.39
C PHE A 182 10.76 21.88 0.72
N PRO A 183 10.00 22.31 -0.30
CA PRO A 183 8.82 23.14 -0.10
C PRO A 183 7.67 22.44 0.64
N PHE A 184 7.66 21.10 0.68
CA PHE A 184 6.71 20.31 1.43
C PHE A 184 7.21 19.93 2.83
N GLY A 185 8.34 20.50 3.27
CA GLY A 185 9.01 20.05 4.48
C GLY A 185 9.65 18.67 4.34
N CYS A 186 10.57 18.36 5.21
CA CYS A 186 11.19 17.03 5.25
C CYS A 186 11.71 16.71 6.66
N ASN A 187 12.12 15.48 6.82
CA ASN A 187 12.94 15.02 7.93
C ASN A 187 14.29 14.51 7.41
N ASN A 188 15.13 14.02 8.31
CA ASN A 188 16.47 13.60 7.94
C ASN A 188 16.49 12.48 6.88
N SER A 189 15.68 11.43 7.07
CA SER A 189 15.62 10.30 6.14
C SER A 189 15.06 10.71 4.77
N GLN A 190 14.08 11.60 4.74
CA GLN A 190 13.49 12.15 3.53
C GLN A 190 14.47 13.08 2.77
N LEU A 191 15.26 13.86 3.49
CA LEU A 191 16.32 14.70 2.91
C LEU A 191 17.34 13.82 2.20
N ILE A 192 17.86 12.80 2.88
CA ILE A 192 18.82 11.84 2.31
C ILE A 192 18.23 11.11 1.11
N ALA A 193 16.96 10.67 1.20
CA ALA A 193 16.26 10.01 0.10
C ALA A 193 16.14 10.91 -1.13
N THR A 194 15.79 12.19 -0.94
CA THR A 194 15.68 13.18 -2.02
C THR A 194 17.03 13.44 -2.67
N GLU A 195 18.08 13.63 -1.88
CA GLU A 195 19.45 13.83 -2.36
C GLU A 195 19.92 12.64 -3.21
N ARG A 196 19.75 11.42 -2.71
CA ARG A 196 20.14 10.20 -3.44
C ARG A 196 19.34 10.00 -4.72
N ALA A 197 18.02 10.29 -4.69
CA ALA A 197 17.15 10.20 -5.86
C ALA A 197 17.62 11.11 -7.01
N LEU A 198 18.16 12.29 -6.70
CA LEU A 198 18.58 13.25 -7.70
C LEU A 198 20.02 13.07 -8.17
N LYS A 199 20.84 12.35 -7.39
CA LYS A 199 22.27 12.11 -7.72
C LYS A 199 22.52 10.79 -8.44
N ASN A 200 21.59 9.83 -8.36
CA ASN A 200 21.79 8.48 -8.89
C ASN A 200 20.75 8.13 -9.95
N GLN A 201 21.15 7.33 -10.93
CA GLN A 201 20.26 6.87 -11.99
C GLN A 201 19.15 5.94 -11.45
N ILE A 202 19.48 5.11 -10.47
CA ILE A 202 18.55 4.22 -9.77
C ILE A 202 18.65 4.54 -8.29
N SER A 203 17.51 4.72 -7.63
CA SER A 203 17.44 4.87 -6.18
C SER A 203 16.21 4.20 -5.62
N PHE A 204 16.36 3.63 -4.42
CA PHE A 204 15.29 2.95 -3.69
C PHE A 204 14.91 3.77 -2.47
N ILE A 205 13.60 3.90 -2.25
CA ILE A 205 13.03 4.51 -1.06
C ILE A 205 12.13 3.47 -0.39
N GLU A 206 12.63 2.90 0.69
CA GLU A 206 11.85 2.02 1.55
C GLU A 206 11.02 2.90 2.49
N GLY A 207 9.71 2.88 2.27
CA GLY A 207 8.78 3.73 3.02
C GLY A 207 7.76 2.93 3.81
N PRO A 208 8.03 2.56 5.06
CA PRO A 208 7.04 2.01 5.96
C PRO A 208 5.77 2.86 6.06
N PRO A 209 4.65 2.31 6.57
CA PRO A 209 3.42 3.08 6.76
C PRO A 209 3.69 4.35 7.58
N GLY A 210 3.08 5.48 7.22
CA GLY A 210 3.15 6.72 8.00
C GLY A 210 4.50 7.44 8.01
N THR A 211 5.48 7.04 7.18
CA THR A 211 6.81 7.66 7.15
C THR A 211 6.97 8.78 6.09
N GLY A 212 5.91 9.16 5.40
CA GLY A 212 5.92 10.28 4.48
C GLY A 212 6.45 9.99 3.08
N LYS A 213 6.22 8.78 2.52
CA LYS A 213 6.52 8.44 1.11
C LYS A 213 6.07 9.52 0.13
N THR A 214 4.80 9.90 0.20
CA THR A 214 4.22 10.92 -0.69
C THR A 214 4.92 12.26 -0.55
N GLN A 215 5.23 12.69 0.68
CA GLN A 215 5.94 13.95 0.95
C GLN A 215 7.34 13.93 0.32
N THR A 216 8.04 12.80 0.40
CA THR A 216 9.35 12.62 -0.25
C THR A 216 9.23 12.71 -1.77
N ILE A 217 8.21 12.04 -2.36
CA ILE A 217 7.93 12.14 -3.80
C ILE A 217 7.68 13.60 -4.22
N LEU A 218 6.90 14.35 -3.45
CA LEU A 218 6.58 15.75 -3.74
C LEU A 218 7.83 16.65 -3.70
N ASN A 219 8.73 16.43 -2.75
CA ASN A 219 10.00 17.15 -2.70
C ASN A 219 10.93 16.79 -3.88
N ILE A 220 10.98 15.50 -4.27
CA ILE A 220 11.72 15.08 -5.47
C ILE A 220 11.14 15.77 -6.71
N LEU A 221 9.81 15.79 -6.87
CA LEU A 221 9.13 16.47 -7.99
C LEU A 221 9.43 17.98 -8.01
N SER A 222 9.44 18.63 -6.85
CA SER A 222 9.78 20.05 -6.74
C SER A 222 11.19 20.35 -7.22
N ASN A 223 12.14 19.51 -6.87
CA ASN A 223 13.52 19.64 -7.33
C ASN A 223 13.65 19.35 -8.84
N ILE A 224 12.92 18.38 -9.39
CA ILE A 224 12.87 18.08 -10.83
C ILE A 224 12.33 19.30 -11.61
N ILE A 225 11.25 19.93 -11.11
CA ILE A 225 10.68 21.15 -11.69
C ILE A 225 11.69 22.30 -11.63
N TYR A 226 12.31 22.51 -10.47
CA TYR A 226 13.32 23.54 -10.24
C TYR A 226 14.49 23.42 -11.20
N ARG A 227 14.92 22.19 -11.52
CA ARG A 227 15.98 21.86 -12.48
C ARG A 227 15.54 21.86 -13.94
N ASN A 228 14.30 22.25 -14.24
CA ASN A 228 13.72 22.22 -15.59
C ASN A 228 13.70 20.84 -16.24
N GLN A 229 13.58 19.78 -15.44
CA GLN A 229 13.51 18.39 -15.86
C GLN A 229 12.05 17.90 -15.89
N THR A 230 11.85 16.72 -16.46
CA THR A 230 10.55 16.09 -16.65
C THR A 230 10.42 14.84 -15.79
N ALA A 231 9.22 14.58 -15.28
CA ALA A 231 8.93 13.38 -14.50
C ALA A 231 7.67 12.65 -14.96
N LEU A 232 7.74 11.32 -14.95
CA LEU A 232 6.60 10.43 -15.02
C LEU A 232 6.41 9.77 -13.65
N VAL A 233 5.25 10.01 -13.02
CA VAL A 233 4.89 9.36 -11.76
C VAL A 233 3.86 8.28 -12.02
N VAL A 234 4.13 7.07 -11.57
CA VAL A 234 3.24 5.93 -11.78
C VAL A 234 2.99 5.15 -10.50
N SER A 235 1.80 4.60 -10.39
CA SER A 235 1.43 3.65 -9.35
C SER A 235 0.42 2.64 -9.91
N ASN A 236 0.33 1.46 -9.34
CA ASN A 236 -0.73 0.51 -9.68
C ASN A 236 -2.10 0.97 -9.15
N ASN A 237 -2.11 1.84 -8.16
CA ASN A 237 -3.33 2.33 -7.52
C ASN A 237 -3.68 3.76 -7.99
N ASN A 238 -4.88 3.94 -8.54
CA ASN A 238 -5.38 5.26 -8.95
C ASN A 238 -5.54 6.21 -7.76
N SER A 239 -5.82 5.71 -6.56
CA SER A 239 -5.93 6.53 -5.35
C SER A 239 -4.60 7.14 -4.94
N ALA A 240 -3.48 6.44 -5.12
CA ALA A 240 -2.15 6.98 -4.85
C ALA A 240 -1.83 8.15 -5.79
N ILE A 241 -2.16 8.02 -7.08
CA ILE A 241 -2.00 9.10 -8.07
C ILE A 241 -2.90 10.29 -7.74
N ALA A 242 -4.15 10.05 -7.33
CA ALA A 242 -5.08 11.11 -6.92
C ALA A 242 -4.57 11.86 -5.69
N ASN A 243 -4.04 11.16 -4.68
CA ASN A 243 -3.46 11.75 -3.48
C ASN A 243 -2.24 12.65 -3.80
N ILE A 244 -1.34 12.21 -4.70
CA ILE A 244 -0.21 13.05 -5.14
C ILE A 244 -0.74 14.32 -5.81
N LYS A 245 -1.73 14.21 -6.70
CA LYS A 245 -2.33 15.36 -7.37
C LYS A 245 -3.00 16.32 -6.40
N GLU A 246 -3.77 15.81 -5.45
CA GLU A 246 -4.43 16.58 -4.40
C GLU A 246 -3.42 17.39 -3.56
N LYS A 247 -2.32 16.73 -3.15
CA LYS A 247 -1.27 17.43 -2.38
C LYS A 247 -0.52 18.46 -3.21
N LEU A 248 -0.33 18.26 -4.51
CA LEU A 248 0.24 19.27 -5.40
C LEU A 248 -0.71 20.46 -5.61
N SER A 249 -2.02 20.28 -5.43
CA SER A 249 -3.03 21.34 -5.56
C SER A 249 -3.24 22.16 -4.30
N GLN A 250 -2.56 21.87 -3.20
CA GLN A 250 -2.68 22.64 -1.97
C GLN A 250 -2.34 24.12 -2.23
N PRO A 251 -3.18 25.08 -1.74
CA PRO A 251 -3.06 26.50 -2.08
C PRO A 251 -1.70 27.12 -1.79
N GLU A 252 -1.00 26.61 -0.78
CA GLU A 252 0.31 27.12 -0.35
C GLU A 252 1.42 26.89 -1.38
N ILE A 253 1.28 25.87 -2.24
CA ILE A 253 2.30 25.45 -3.20
C ILE A 253 1.75 25.51 -4.63
N ALA A 254 0.51 25.10 -4.86
CA ALA A 254 -0.24 25.20 -6.11
C ALA A 254 0.54 24.77 -7.37
N LEU A 255 1.09 23.56 -7.36
CA LEU A 255 1.86 22.98 -8.49
C LEU A 255 1.03 22.09 -9.43
N ASP A 256 -0.26 21.92 -9.18
CA ASP A 256 -1.15 21.08 -9.98
C ASP A 256 -1.25 21.53 -11.44
N PHE A 257 -1.10 22.84 -11.70
CA PHE A 257 -1.09 23.39 -13.05
C PHE A 257 0.06 22.89 -13.91
N LEU A 258 1.11 22.30 -13.32
CA LEU A 258 2.25 21.68 -13.99
C LEU A 258 2.06 20.18 -14.22
N THR A 259 0.90 19.63 -13.83
CA THR A 259 0.62 18.20 -13.90
C THR A 259 -0.37 17.84 -15.00
N ALA A 260 -0.15 16.73 -15.68
CA ALA A 260 -1.11 16.15 -16.62
C ALA A 260 -1.37 14.69 -16.27
N THR A 261 -2.65 14.34 -16.02
CA THR A 261 -3.03 12.94 -15.81
C THR A 261 -3.35 12.32 -17.16
N LEU A 262 -2.45 11.46 -17.66
CA LEU A 262 -2.53 10.82 -18.97
C LEU A 262 -2.57 9.29 -18.80
N GLY A 263 -2.41 8.56 -19.89
CA GLY A 263 -2.27 7.11 -19.91
C GLY A 263 -3.48 6.42 -20.53
N SER A 264 -4.63 6.37 -19.86
CA SER A 264 -5.86 5.85 -20.49
C SER A 264 -6.48 6.87 -21.44
N LYS A 265 -7.20 6.37 -22.48
CA LYS A 265 -7.94 7.23 -23.42
C LYS A 265 -8.89 8.18 -22.67
N LYS A 266 -9.64 7.65 -21.71
CA LYS A 266 -10.57 8.42 -20.86
C LYS A 266 -9.87 9.54 -20.08
N ASN A 267 -8.72 9.26 -19.47
CA ASN A 267 -7.97 10.27 -18.73
C ASN A 267 -7.43 11.36 -19.66
N LYS A 268 -6.90 10.97 -20.83
CA LYS A 268 -6.40 11.90 -21.83
C LYS A 268 -7.51 12.83 -22.34
N GLU A 269 -8.68 12.28 -22.68
CA GLU A 269 -9.83 13.06 -23.09
C GLU A 269 -10.32 14.01 -22.00
N LYS A 270 -10.43 13.51 -20.76
CA LYS A 270 -10.80 14.34 -19.59
C LYS A 270 -9.78 15.46 -19.35
N PHE A 271 -8.49 15.16 -19.45
CA PHE A 271 -7.43 16.16 -19.32
C PHE A 271 -7.53 17.24 -20.40
N LEU A 272 -7.63 16.85 -21.67
CA LEU A 272 -7.72 17.79 -22.79
C LEU A 272 -8.97 18.68 -22.73
N LYS A 273 -10.10 18.15 -22.21
CA LYS A 273 -11.34 18.90 -22.05
C LYS A 273 -11.26 19.92 -20.89
N ASN A 274 -10.55 19.56 -19.81
CA ASN A 274 -10.54 20.34 -18.58
C ASN A 274 -9.26 21.18 -18.40
N GLN A 275 -8.33 21.15 -19.35
CA GLN A 275 -7.11 21.94 -19.24
C GLN A 275 -7.39 23.44 -19.31
N SER A 276 -6.72 24.22 -18.49
CA SER A 276 -6.75 25.68 -18.59
C SER A 276 -6.01 26.14 -19.84
N SER A 277 -6.59 27.08 -20.59
CA SER A 277 -5.97 27.71 -21.76
C SER A 277 -4.83 28.66 -21.39
N HIS A 278 -4.75 29.09 -20.14
CA HIS A 278 -3.75 30.03 -19.65
C HIS A 278 -3.07 29.49 -18.39
N TYR A 279 -1.88 29.96 -18.12
CA TYR A 279 -1.25 29.75 -16.83
C TYR A 279 -2.04 30.50 -15.75
N PRO A 280 -2.01 30.06 -14.49
CA PRO A 280 -2.67 30.76 -13.40
C PRO A 280 -2.22 32.23 -13.34
N ASN A 281 -3.16 33.16 -13.15
CA ASN A 281 -2.86 34.57 -12.92
C ASN A 281 -2.17 34.80 -11.56
N TYR A 282 -2.31 33.81 -10.68
CA TYR A 282 -1.85 33.84 -9.33
C TYR A 282 -0.76 32.75 -9.15
N LEU A 283 0.47 33.16 -9.02
CA LEU A 283 1.48 32.43 -8.30
C LEU A 283 1.54 33.06 -6.92
N PRO A 284 1.42 32.28 -5.82
CA PRO A 284 1.32 32.83 -4.48
C PRO A 284 2.43 33.87 -4.22
N ASP A 285 2.10 34.97 -3.51
CA ASP A 285 3.00 36.07 -3.27
C ASP A 285 4.39 35.62 -2.83
N ILE A 286 5.38 36.15 -3.49
CA ILE A 286 6.78 35.98 -3.11
C ILE A 286 6.98 36.93 -1.93
N LEU A 287 7.14 36.37 -0.75
CA LEU A 287 7.72 37.13 0.35
C LEU A 287 9.09 37.61 -0.13
N GLU A 288 9.30 38.92 -0.17
CA GLU A 288 10.56 39.55 -0.55
C GLU A 288 11.73 38.77 0.06
N ASN A 289 12.69 38.40 -0.79
CA ASN A 289 13.93 37.76 -0.42
C ASN A 289 14.68 38.59 0.64
N LYS A 290 14.31 38.40 1.90
CA LYS A 290 15.29 38.66 2.93
C LYS A 290 16.35 37.59 2.75
N GLU A 291 17.57 37.97 2.47
CA GLU A 291 18.75 37.12 2.45
C GLU A 291 18.80 36.29 3.76
N ARG A 292 18.07 35.21 3.79
CA ARG A 292 18.15 34.26 4.88
C ARG A 292 19.22 33.26 4.48
N ASN A 293 20.43 33.48 5.00
CA ASN A 293 21.49 32.49 4.94
C ASN A 293 20.98 31.20 5.58
N LEU A 294 20.44 30.29 4.76
CA LEU A 294 19.98 29.01 5.23
C LEU A 294 21.18 28.15 5.59
N ASN A 295 21.37 27.89 6.87
CA ASN A 295 22.41 26.97 7.32
C ASN A 295 21.87 25.53 7.33
N PHE A 296 22.03 24.80 6.22
CA PHE A 296 21.61 23.41 6.10
C PHE A 296 22.23 22.48 7.15
N GLU A 297 23.41 22.78 7.65
CA GLU A 297 24.05 22.00 8.71
C GLU A 297 23.29 22.10 10.04
N LEU A 298 22.76 23.28 10.35
CA LEU A 298 21.91 23.43 11.53
C LEU A 298 20.57 22.68 11.38
N VAL A 299 20.00 22.67 10.19
CA VAL A 299 18.77 21.90 9.91
C VAL A 299 19.02 20.39 10.06
N LYS A 300 20.10 19.87 9.50
CA LYS A 300 20.48 18.46 9.67
C LYS A 300 20.71 18.10 11.13
N LYS A 301 21.35 19.00 11.89
CA LYS A 301 21.58 18.81 13.30
C LYS A 301 20.27 18.81 14.09
N ALA A 302 19.31 19.69 13.73
CA ALA A 302 17.99 19.70 14.33
C ALA A 302 17.23 18.39 14.07
N PHE A 303 17.28 17.84 12.86
CA PHE A 303 16.70 16.54 12.54
C PHE A 303 17.32 15.41 13.35
N SER A 304 18.66 15.36 13.41
CA SER A 304 19.37 14.33 14.19
C SER A 304 18.98 14.38 15.67
N LEU A 305 18.84 15.58 16.22
CA LEU A 305 18.41 15.73 17.62
C LEU A 305 16.97 15.26 17.84
N LYS A 306 16.05 15.58 16.92
CA LYS A 306 14.66 15.07 16.97
C LYS A 306 14.61 13.54 16.93
N GLU A 307 15.39 12.90 16.06
CA GLU A 307 15.51 11.44 16.03
C GLU A 307 16.02 10.88 17.37
N GLU A 308 17.05 11.49 17.94
CA GLU A 308 17.62 11.04 19.21
C GLU A 308 16.61 11.21 20.36
N ILE A 309 15.89 12.33 20.41
CA ILE A 309 14.83 12.55 21.40
C ILE A 309 13.73 11.49 21.28
N ALA A 310 13.25 11.20 20.04
CA ALA A 310 12.23 10.19 19.80
C ALA A 310 12.70 8.79 20.23
N ASN A 311 13.95 8.43 19.93
CA ASN A 311 14.53 7.15 20.31
C ASN A 311 14.65 7.01 21.85
N ILE A 312 15.06 8.07 22.55
CA ILE A 312 15.12 8.05 24.03
C ILE A 312 13.71 7.93 24.61
N LYS A 313 12.71 8.64 24.08
CA LYS A 313 11.31 8.48 24.53
C LYS A 313 10.81 7.06 24.36
N SER A 314 11.12 6.43 23.22
CA SER A 314 10.75 5.03 22.99
C SER A 314 11.46 4.08 23.98
N GLN A 315 12.73 4.34 24.31
CA GLN A 315 13.45 3.55 25.32
C GLN A 315 12.84 3.72 26.72
N ILE A 316 12.48 4.94 27.10
CA ILE A 316 11.82 5.21 28.39
C ILE A 316 10.51 4.44 28.47
N SER A 317 9.65 4.56 27.47
CA SER A 317 8.36 3.85 27.43
C SER A 317 8.52 2.32 27.53
N PHE A 318 9.54 1.76 26.87
CA PHE A 318 9.85 0.34 26.98
C PHE A 318 10.27 -0.06 28.42
N ILE A 319 11.17 0.70 29.03
CA ILE A 319 11.63 0.42 30.40
C ILE A 319 10.50 0.63 31.43
N GLU A 320 9.61 1.61 31.20
CA GLU A 320 8.43 1.83 32.05
C GLU A 320 7.49 0.63 32.08
N ILE A 321 7.22 0.02 30.90
CA ILE A 321 6.39 -1.19 30.79
C ILE A 321 7.05 -2.36 31.50
N GLU A 322 8.34 -2.59 31.25
CA GLU A 322 9.11 -3.63 31.94
C GLU A 322 9.09 -3.43 33.47
N TYR A 323 9.26 -2.19 33.93
CA TYR A 323 9.22 -1.86 35.35
C TYR A 323 7.83 -2.06 35.95
N GLN A 324 6.76 -1.76 35.21
CA GLN A 324 5.39 -2.02 35.65
C GLN A 324 5.15 -3.54 35.83
N HIS A 325 5.51 -4.37 34.86
CA HIS A 325 5.41 -5.83 34.98
C HIS A 325 6.21 -6.36 36.16
N PHE A 326 7.39 -5.80 36.39
CA PHE A 326 8.18 -6.14 37.55
C PHE A 326 7.46 -5.76 38.87
N GLN A 327 6.86 -4.56 38.94
CA GLN A 327 6.10 -4.11 40.08
C GLN A 327 4.88 -5.01 40.35
N ASP A 328 4.13 -5.37 39.31
CA ASP A 328 2.97 -6.25 39.38
C ASP A 328 3.38 -7.65 39.94
N TYR A 329 4.49 -8.20 39.42
CA TYR A 329 5.04 -9.47 39.89
C TYR A 329 5.49 -9.42 41.38
N MET A 330 5.91 -8.24 41.84
CA MET A 330 6.45 -8.04 43.20
C MET A 330 5.43 -7.41 44.15
N SER A 331 4.17 -7.19 43.73
CA SER A 331 3.16 -6.48 44.53
C SER A 331 2.91 -7.04 45.92
N ASP A 332 3.05 -8.37 46.08
CA ASP A 332 2.81 -9.10 47.31
C ASP A 332 4.10 -9.38 48.10
N LYS A 333 5.23 -8.76 47.80
CA LYS A 333 6.54 -9.10 48.32
C LYS A 333 7.27 -7.86 48.86
N ASP A 334 7.65 -7.86 50.13
CA ASP A 334 8.49 -6.82 50.72
C ASP A 334 9.93 -6.95 50.23
N LEU A 335 10.43 -5.93 49.56
CA LEU A 335 11.81 -5.86 49.08
C LEU A 335 12.72 -5.28 50.17
N PHE A 336 13.95 -5.79 50.26
CA PHE A 336 14.95 -5.30 51.20
C PHE A 336 15.51 -3.93 50.73
N GLU A 337 15.47 -2.93 51.62
CA GLU A 337 16.03 -1.62 51.34
C GLU A 337 17.55 -1.61 51.44
N VAL A 338 18.23 -1.37 50.32
CA VAL A 338 19.68 -1.16 50.25
C VAL A 338 19.98 0.05 49.40
N ASP A 339 20.86 0.90 49.88
CA ASP A 339 21.32 2.04 49.11
C ASP A 339 22.28 1.58 47.96
N LEU A 340 21.71 1.40 46.76
CA LEU A 340 22.41 1.11 45.49
C LEU A 340 22.39 2.33 44.59
N SER A 341 21.98 3.50 45.06
CA SER A 341 21.75 4.71 44.22
C SER A 341 23.01 5.24 43.53
N LYS A 342 24.19 4.89 44.06
CA LYS A 342 25.49 5.33 43.50
C LYS A 342 26.00 4.41 42.37
N LEU A 343 25.30 3.32 42.06
CA LEU A 343 25.69 2.38 41.03
C LEU A 343 25.05 2.75 39.70
N SER A 344 25.84 2.72 38.61
CA SER A 344 25.27 2.89 37.30
C SER A 344 24.48 1.65 36.84
N PRO A 345 23.51 1.78 35.94
CA PRO A 345 22.72 0.65 35.47
C PRO A 345 23.57 -0.53 34.98
N LYS A 346 24.66 -0.25 34.27
CA LYS A 346 25.59 -1.28 33.78
C LYS A 346 26.22 -2.06 34.96
N VAL A 347 26.59 -1.36 36.00
CA VAL A 347 27.20 -2.00 37.20
C VAL A 347 26.16 -2.81 37.98
N LEU A 348 24.91 -2.34 38.03
CA LEU A 348 23.81 -3.11 38.63
C LEU A 348 23.51 -4.39 37.85
N LEU A 349 23.50 -4.33 36.49
CA LEU A 349 23.36 -5.51 35.67
C LEU A 349 24.52 -6.50 35.83
N ASP A 350 25.77 -6.02 35.90
CA ASP A 350 26.93 -6.86 36.17
C ASP A 350 26.81 -7.54 37.56
N LEU A 351 26.33 -6.81 38.59
CA LEU A 351 26.08 -7.36 39.91
C LEU A 351 24.99 -8.45 39.87
N LEU A 352 23.88 -8.21 39.17
CA LEU A 352 22.81 -9.19 39.01
C LEU A 352 23.34 -10.47 38.38
N LEU A 353 24.03 -10.37 37.24
CA LEU A 353 24.60 -11.51 36.52
C LEU A 353 25.65 -12.28 37.36
N GLU A 354 26.48 -11.57 38.12
CA GLU A 354 27.45 -12.25 39.04
C GLU A 354 26.73 -13.00 40.19
N CYS A 355 25.64 -12.46 40.73
CA CYS A 355 24.81 -13.12 41.72
C CYS A 355 24.09 -14.35 41.17
N GLU A 356 23.44 -14.21 40.01
CA GLU A 356 22.73 -15.32 39.34
C GLU A 356 23.64 -16.50 39.04
N LYS A 357 24.83 -16.26 38.49
CA LYS A 357 25.86 -17.31 38.26
C LYS A 357 26.23 -18.08 39.52
N ILE A 358 26.26 -17.42 40.71
CA ILE A 358 26.54 -18.08 41.98
C ILE A 358 25.35 -18.94 42.40
N PHE A 359 24.14 -18.46 42.24
CA PHE A 359 22.89 -19.14 42.57
C PHE A 359 22.61 -20.36 41.69
N GLU A 360 22.83 -20.26 40.40
CA GLU A 360 22.71 -21.39 39.44
C GLU A 360 23.63 -22.56 39.84
N GLN A 361 24.77 -22.28 40.43
CA GLN A 361 25.69 -23.30 40.98
C GLN A 361 25.29 -23.84 42.36
N ASN A 362 24.09 -23.51 42.86
CA ASN A 362 23.62 -23.83 44.23
C ASN A 362 24.62 -23.41 45.32
N ARG A 363 25.38 -22.34 45.07
CA ARG A 363 26.37 -21.83 46.02
C ARG A 363 25.81 -20.60 46.75
N LYS A 364 26.13 -20.51 48.05
CA LYS A 364 25.92 -19.28 48.80
C LYS A 364 26.98 -18.25 48.45
N ILE A 365 26.60 -16.96 48.46
CA ILE A 365 27.55 -15.86 48.25
C ILE A 365 28.66 -15.89 49.29
N GLY A 366 29.88 -16.22 48.84
CA GLY A 366 31.04 -16.41 49.69
C GLY A 366 31.66 -15.11 50.22
N PHE A 367 32.53 -15.22 51.25
CA PHE A 367 33.18 -14.08 51.87
C PHE A 367 34.06 -13.28 50.88
N ILE A 368 34.76 -13.95 49.98
CA ILE A 368 35.61 -13.31 48.94
C ILE A 368 34.77 -12.43 48.01
N PHE A 369 33.60 -12.89 47.60
CA PHE A 369 32.69 -12.08 46.79
C PHE A 369 32.21 -10.84 47.55
N LYS A 370 31.91 -10.96 48.87
CA LYS A 370 31.51 -9.83 49.70
C LYS A 370 32.57 -8.76 49.81
N ILE A 371 33.85 -9.16 49.97
CA ILE A 371 35.00 -8.23 49.97
C ILE A 371 35.15 -7.56 48.59
N LYS A 372 35.13 -8.34 47.51
CA LYS A 372 35.18 -7.80 46.15
C LYS A 372 34.03 -6.80 45.91
N SER A 373 32.86 -7.03 46.49
CA SER A 373 31.68 -6.19 46.37
C SER A 373 31.85 -4.83 47.05
N ILE A 374 32.61 -4.72 48.15
CA ILE A 374 32.91 -3.43 48.77
C ILE A 374 33.69 -2.55 47.83
N PHE A 375 34.67 -3.11 47.13
CA PHE A 375 35.50 -2.33 46.17
C PHE A 375 34.82 -2.07 44.83
N LYS A 376 34.16 -3.11 44.26
CA LYS A 376 33.54 -3.03 42.92
C LYS A 376 32.17 -2.37 42.96
N TYR A 377 31.32 -2.76 43.95
CA TYR A 377 29.93 -2.34 44.03
C TYR A 377 29.63 -1.37 45.17
N LYS A 378 30.65 -1.04 45.98
CA LYS A 378 30.55 -0.16 47.18
C LYS A 378 29.48 -0.61 48.19
N ILE A 379 29.07 -1.88 48.16
CA ILE A 379 28.07 -2.45 49.09
C ILE A 379 28.76 -2.87 50.36
N ARG A 380 28.51 -2.15 51.46
CA ARG A 380 29.10 -2.43 52.79
C ARG A 380 28.18 -3.27 53.68
N ASN A 381 26.88 -3.28 53.41
CA ASN A 381 25.90 -4.04 54.18
C ASN A 381 25.86 -5.50 53.74
N PHE A 382 26.51 -6.42 54.48
CA PHE A 382 26.55 -7.84 54.16
C PHE A 382 25.23 -8.59 54.45
N SER A 383 24.28 -7.99 55.17
CA SER A 383 22.94 -8.56 55.35
C SER A 383 22.19 -8.66 54.02
N PHE A 384 22.48 -7.77 53.07
CA PHE A 384 21.98 -7.82 51.70
C PHE A 384 22.24 -9.21 51.08
N TYR A 385 23.44 -9.76 51.23
CA TYR A 385 23.80 -11.06 50.62
C TYR A 385 23.31 -12.29 51.43
N LYS A 386 22.59 -12.08 52.52
CA LYS A 386 21.96 -13.16 53.29
C LYS A 386 20.51 -13.40 52.90
N GLN A 387 19.96 -12.51 52.09
CA GLN A 387 18.59 -12.60 51.58
C GLN A 387 18.39 -13.81 50.67
N ASN A 388 17.14 -14.21 50.49
CA ASN A 388 16.77 -15.19 49.46
C ASN A 388 17.25 -14.71 48.08
N PRO A 389 17.83 -15.59 47.26
CA PRO A 389 18.28 -15.28 45.91
C PRO A 389 17.27 -14.47 45.10
N ASP A 390 15.99 -14.84 45.13
CA ASP A 390 14.94 -14.18 44.37
C ASP A 390 14.71 -12.73 44.86
N PHE A 391 14.72 -12.48 46.16
CA PHE A 391 14.58 -11.14 46.73
C PHE A 391 15.78 -10.26 46.44
N LEU A 392 16.98 -10.86 46.43
CA LEU A 392 18.21 -10.15 46.14
C LEU A 392 18.24 -9.74 44.66
N ALA A 393 17.93 -10.64 43.77
CA ALA A 393 17.80 -10.35 42.32
C ALA A 393 16.76 -9.27 42.09
N ALA A 394 15.57 -9.38 42.69
CA ALA A 394 14.50 -8.41 42.59
C ALA A 394 14.88 -7.01 43.10
N THR A 395 15.62 -6.93 44.20
CA THR A 395 16.11 -5.65 44.76
C THR A 395 17.08 -4.97 43.78
N ILE A 396 18.01 -5.72 43.18
CA ILE A 396 18.95 -5.20 42.19
C ILE A 396 18.20 -4.78 40.93
N GLN A 397 17.24 -5.58 40.46
CA GLN A 397 16.44 -5.34 39.27
C GLN A 397 15.57 -4.10 39.44
N LYS A 398 14.87 -3.92 40.55
CA LYS A 398 14.14 -2.69 40.87
C LYS A 398 15.03 -1.47 40.73
N LYS A 399 16.22 -1.53 41.33
CA LYS A 399 17.16 -0.41 41.30
C LYS A 399 17.72 -0.15 39.92
N PHE A 400 17.91 -1.18 39.11
CA PHE A 400 18.28 -1.05 37.72
C PHE A 400 17.25 -0.23 36.94
N TYR A 401 15.95 -0.59 37.04
CA TYR A 401 14.88 0.14 36.34
C TYR A 401 14.83 1.61 36.78
N GLU A 402 14.84 1.88 38.10
CA GLU A 402 14.81 3.24 38.62
C GLU A 402 15.98 4.09 38.14
N THR A 403 17.21 3.52 38.18
CA THR A 403 18.42 4.24 37.79
C THR A 403 18.54 4.42 36.30
N GLU A 404 18.09 3.46 35.47
CA GLU A 404 18.09 3.59 34.02
C GLU A 404 17.05 4.61 33.59
N LEU A 405 15.84 4.62 34.17
CA LEU A 405 14.82 5.64 33.93
C LEU A 405 15.31 7.04 34.28
N GLU A 406 15.95 7.20 35.46
CA GLU A 406 16.52 8.48 35.86
C GLU A 406 17.59 8.98 34.90
N LYS A 407 18.49 8.09 34.47
CA LYS A 407 19.54 8.40 33.48
C LYS A 407 18.95 8.80 32.13
N LEU A 408 17.97 8.04 31.61
CA LEU A 408 17.31 8.34 30.35
C LEU A 408 16.52 9.66 30.39
N ASN A 409 15.80 9.92 31.50
CA ASN A 409 15.07 11.18 31.69
C ASN A 409 16.01 12.38 31.80
N LYS A 410 17.15 12.26 32.47
CA LYS A 410 18.19 13.31 32.49
C LYS A 410 18.74 13.55 31.08
N LYS A 411 19.01 12.47 30.34
CA LYS A 411 19.48 12.61 28.95
C LYS A 411 18.42 13.26 28.08
N LEU A 412 17.16 12.85 28.19
CA LEU A 412 16.04 13.44 27.46
C LEU A 412 15.92 14.94 27.75
N SER A 413 15.89 15.32 29.03
CA SER A 413 15.78 16.73 29.42
C SER A 413 16.91 17.59 28.86
N LYS A 414 18.15 17.05 28.84
CA LYS A 414 19.27 17.74 28.24
C LYS A 414 19.10 17.94 26.73
N LEU A 415 18.72 16.88 26.00
CA LEU A 415 18.51 16.95 24.55
C LEU A 415 17.34 17.89 24.18
N GLU A 416 16.24 17.85 24.93
CA GLU A 416 15.11 18.76 24.73
C GLU A 416 15.49 20.22 25.01
N ASN A 417 16.31 20.45 26.02
CA ASN A 417 16.83 21.80 26.30
C ASN A 417 17.79 22.27 25.20
N ASP A 418 18.71 21.41 24.75
CA ASP A 418 19.63 21.72 23.66
C ASP A 418 18.86 22.01 22.36
N TYR A 419 17.76 21.26 22.11
CA TYR A 419 16.90 21.52 20.96
C TYR A 419 16.17 22.88 21.07
N LYS A 420 15.61 23.21 22.24
CA LYS A 420 14.90 24.48 22.46
C LYS A 420 15.81 25.69 22.43
N THR A 421 17.04 25.59 22.96
CA THR A 421 17.95 26.74 23.10
C THR A 421 18.78 27.01 21.85
N ASN A 422 19.24 25.96 21.20
CA ASN A 422 20.22 26.08 20.11
C ASN A 422 19.65 25.74 18.71
N LEU A 423 18.55 25.00 18.63
CA LEU A 423 17.98 24.45 17.42
C LEU A 423 16.46 24.41 17.55
N SER A 424 15.74 25.40 17.09
CA SER A 424 14.29 25.45 17.17
C SER A 424 13.62 24.90 15.91
N ASP A 425 12.32 24.58 16.00
CA ASP A 425 11.46 24.29 14.83
C ASP A 425 11.50 25.43 13.79
N GLU A 426 11.91 26.61 14.20
CA GLU A 426 12.06 27.78 13.35
C GLU A 426 13.06 27.56 12.20
N TYR A 427 14.19 26.85 12.44
CA TYR A 427 15.13 26.53 11.37
C TYR A 427 14.51 25.66 10.29
N ILE A 428 13.66 24.69 10.69
CA ILE A 428 12.95 23.82 9.76
C ILE A 428 11.89 24.63 9.00
N ALA A 429 11.13 25.46 9.69
CA ALA A 429 10.15 26.35 9.07
C ALA A 429 10.81 27.34 8.08
N ASN A 430 11.94 27.93 8.46
CA ASN A 430 12.71 28.81 7.59
C ASN A 430 13.22 28.10 6.34
N MET A 431 13.65 26.83 6.45
CA MET A 431 14.03 26.02 5.30
C MET A 431 12.86 25.79 4.34
N ILE A 432 11.67 25.52 4.85
CA ILE A 432 10.46 25.30 4.04
C ILE A 432 10.10 26.58 3.29
N GLU A 433 10.03 27.72 3.98
CA GLU A 433 9.67 29.00 3.38
C GLU A 433 10.74 29.47 2.36
N TYR A 434 12.00 29.29 2.65
CA TYR A 434 13.10 29.53 1.70
C TYR A 434 12.95 28.65 0.45
N SER A 435 12.66 27.35 0.63
CA SER A 435 12.46 26.41 -0.47
C SER A 435 11.26 26.78 -1.34
N LYS A 436 10.16 27.21 -0.72
CA LYS A 436 8.98 27.72 -1.43
C LYS A 436 9.31 28.97 -2.24
N SER A 437 10.06 29.92 -1.67
CA SER A 437 10.42 31.15 -2.37
C SER A 437 11.32 30.91 -3.59
N ILE A 438 12.32 30.03 -3.48
CA ILE A 438 13.17 29.64 -4.61
C ILE A 438 12.36 28.96 -5.71
N LEU A 439 11.49 28.00 -5.34
CA LEU A 439 10.67 27.32 -6.32
C LEU A 439 9.74 28.29 -7.05
N LYS A 440 9.10 29.22 -6.34
CA LYS A 440 8.22 30.23 -6.93
C LYS A 440 8.99 31.17 -7.88
N SER A 441 10.17 31.62 -7.48
CA SER A 441 11.01 32.46 -8.34
C SER A 441 11.38 31.74 -9.65
N ALA A 442 11.80 30.47 -9.57
CA ALA A 442 12.12 29.68 -10.76
C ALA A 442 10.88 29.42 -11.65
N LEU A 443 9.70 29.28 -11.05
CA LEU A 443 8.45 29.14 -11.79
C LEU A 443 8.06 30.42 -12.54
N LEU A 444 8.22 31.59 -11.92
CA LEU A 444 7.93 32.88 -12.52
C LEU A 444 8.83 33.21 -13.70
N GLU A 445 10.10 32.82 -13.64
CA GLU A 445 11.03 32.96 -14.79
C GLU A 445 10.57 32.14 -16.00
N LYS A 446 9.98 30.98 -15.78
CA LYS A 446 9.61 30.04 -16.85
C LYS A 446 8.17 30.18 -17.31
N TYR A 447 7.24 30.42 -16.41
CA TYR A 447 5.80 30.44 -16.66
C TYR A 447 5.20 31.81 -16.33
N ILE A 448 5.01 32.62 -17.39
CA ILE A 448 4.45 33.98 -17.22
C ILE A 448 2.99 33.86 -16.79
N PRO A 449 2.59 34.45 -15.63
CA PRO A 449 1.20 34.44 -15.18
C PRO A 449 0.25 34.98 -16.27
N GLY A 450 -0.91 34.31 -16.46
CA GLY A 450 -1.92 34.69 -17.46
C GLY A 450 -1.52 34.47 -18.91
N ALA A 451 -0.30 34.05 -19.22
CA ALA A 451 0.09 33.75 -20.58
C ALA A 451 -0.62 32.51 -21.13
N PRO A 452 -0.94 32.48 -22.45
CA PRO A 452 -1.61 31.34 -23.05
C PRO A 452 -0.69 30.13 -23.08
N ARG A 453 -1.24 28.94 -22.82
CA ARG A 453 -0.56 27.68 -22.96
C ARG A 453 -0.45 27.25 -24.40
N LYS A 454 0.64 26.57 -24.76
CA LYS A 454 0.96 26.17 -26.13
C LYS A 454 0.27 24.86 -26.55
N VAL A 455 -0.36 24.13 -25.65
CA VAL A 455 -1.05 22.87 -25.92
C VAL A 455 -2.47 23.16 -26.37
N ASN A 456 -2.66 23.32 -27.68
CA ASN A 456 -3.99 23.36 -28.30
C ASN A 456 -4.09 22.17 -29.25
N ASN A 457 -5.03 21.25 -28.96
CA ASN A 457 -5.71 20.22 -29.73
C ASN A 457 -4.98 19.44 -30.89
N THR A 458 -4.98 18.17 -30.74
CA THR A 458 -5.55 16.99 -31.43
C THR A 458 -5.28 16.86 -32.90
N ASP A 459 -4.21 16.13 -33.19
CA ASP A 459 -4.12 15.38 -34.43
C ASP A 459 -3.36 14.06 -34.17
N ASN A 460 -3.97 12.92 -34.51
CA ASN A 460 -3.50 11.58 -34.10
C ASN A 460 -2.40 10.99 -35.01
N SER A 461 -1.81 11.76 -35.94
CA SER A 461 -0.72 11.27 -36.77
C SER A 461 0.57 11.09 -35.92
N ALA A 462 1.44 10.14 -36.28
CA ALA A 462 2.68 9.85 -35.53
C ALA A 462 3.59 11.09 -35.38
N LYS A 463 3.67 11.95 -36.41
CA LYS A 463 4.40 13.21 -36.39
C LYS A 463 3.79 14.22 -35.41
N ASN A 464 2.47 14.27 -35.37
CA ASN A 464 1.72 15.13 -34.46
C ASN A 464 1.79 14.63 -33.04
N ARG A 465 1.89 13.30 -32.81
CA ARG A 465 2.09 12.70 -31.48
C ARG A 465 3.41 13.15 -30.85
N LEU A 466 4.51 13.17 -31.61
CA LEU A 466 5.81 13.65 -31.08
C LEU A 466 5.77 15.15 -30.77
N ASN A 467 5.20 15.96 -31.68
CA ASN A 467 5.05 17.40 -31.45
C ASN A 467 4.12 17.71 -30.28
N PHE A 468 3.04 16.96 -30.15
CA PHE A 468 2.15 17.03 -29.00
C PHE A 468 2.89 16.70 -27.69
N SER A 469 3.66 15.60 -27.68
CA SER A 469 4.43 15.20 -26.51
C SER A 469 5.47 16.25 -26.09
N LYS A 470 6.17 16.87 -27.03
CA LYS A 470 7.11 17.96 -26.76
C LYS A 470 6.41 19.20 -26.17
N LYS A 471 5.25 19.54 -26.71
CA LYS A 471 4.46 20.68 -26.22
C LYS A 471 3.92 20.41 -24.82
N ILE A 472 3.35 19.21 -24.61
CA ILE A 472 2.75 18.86 -23.32
C ILE A 472 3.82 18.83 -22.22
N LEU A 473 5.00 18.26 -22.45
CA LEU A 473 6.07 18.24 -21.45
C LEU A 473 6.66 19.62 -21.17
N LYS A 474 6.54 20.57 -22.08
CA LYS A 474 6.92 21.96 -21.84
C LYS A 474 5.96 22.67 -20.90
N ASP A 475 4.65 22.44 -21.07
CA ASP A 475 3.61 23.09 -20.27
C ASP A 475 3.28 22.28 -18.99
N TYR A 476 3.48 20.96 -19.03
CA TYR A 476 3.17 20.00 -17.97
C TYR A 476 4.37 19.04 -17.78
N PRO A 477 5.41 19.45 -17.10
CA PRO A 477 6.61 18.64 -16.90
C PRO A 477 6.40 17.39 -16.06
N ILE A 478 5.30 17.32 -15.27
CA ILE A 478 4.93 16.17 -14.46
C ILE A 478 3.75 15.44 -15.10
N ILE A 479 3.97 14.21 -15.49
CA ILE A 479 2.92 13.33 -16.00
C ILE A 479 2.55 12.31 -14.94
N LEU A 480 1.25 12.17 -14.69
CA LEU A 480 0.68 11.21 -13.74
C LEU A 480 -0.05 10.10 -14.49
N SER A 481 0.22 8.84 -14.15
CA SER A 481 -0.39 7.69 -14.83
C SER A 481 -0.42 6.46 -13.92
N THR A 482 -1.13 5.41 -14.37
CA THR A 482 -0.91 4.08 -13.82
C THR A 482 0.33 3.43 -14.45
N THR A 483 0.99 2.52 -13.74
CA THR A 483 2.17 1.80 -14.23
C THR A 483 1.86 1.11 -15.56
N PHE A 484 0.70 0.50 -15.68
CA PHE A 484 0.22 -0.17 -16.88
C PHE A 484 0.13 0.75 -18.10
N SER A 485 -0.22 2.02 -17.89
CA SER A 485 -0.46 3.00 -18.96
C SER A 485 0.73 3.94 -19.21
N ALA A 486 1.84 3.75 -18.52
CA ALA A 486 3.01 4.61 -18.57
C ALA A 486 3.48 4.91 -20.00
N ARG A 487 3.60 3.89 -20.83
CA ARG A 487 4.06 3.99 -22.22
C ARG A 487 3.10 4.76 -23.16
N ASN A 488 1.84 4.92 -22.75
CA ASN A 488 0.82 5.60 -23.58
C ASN A 488 0.77 7.12 -23.36
N CYS A 489 1.55 7.65 -22.40
CA CYS A 489 1.48 9.05 -22.02
C CYS A 489 2.07 9.99 -23.06
N VAL A 490 3.23 9.63 -23.62
CA VAL A 490 3.95 10.40 -24.65
C VAL A 490 4.39 9.54 -25.81
N ALA A 491 5.04 10.13 -26.81
CA ALA A 491 5.58 9.42 -27.96
C ALA A 491 6.67 8.41 -27.57
N ASP A 492 6.72 7.29 -28.25
CA ASP A 492 7.59 6.15 -27.94
C ASP A 492 9.10 6.46 -28.00
N SER A 493 9.49 7.50 -28.77
CA SER A 493 10.86 7.97 -28.90
C SER A 493 11.31 8.99 -27.84
N MET A 494 10.46 9.31 -26.87
CA MET A 494 10.78 10.27 -25.82
C MET A 494 11.06 9.57 -24.51
N LEU A 495 12.10 10.04 -23.81
CA LEU A 495 12.42 9.64 -22.43
C LEU A 495 12.17 10.81 -21.50
N TYR A 496 11.51 10.52 -20.38
CA TYR A 496 11.49 11.43 -19.23
C TYR A 496 12.86 11.46 -18.57
N ASP A 497 13.17 12.56 -17.91
CA ASP A 497 14.38 12.60 -17.11
C ASP A 497 14.25 11.69 -15.87
N TYR A 498 13.06 11.66 -15.26
CA TYR A 498 12.78 10.79 -14.11
C TYR A 498 11.50 9.98 -14.27
N LEU A 499 11.56 8.74 -13.81
CA LEU A 499 10.41 7.90 -13.49
C LEU A 499 10.34 7.72 -11.98
N ILE A 500 9.17 7.97 -11.40
CA ILE A 500 8.90 7.67 -9.99
C ILE A 500 7.83 6.58 -9.94
N ILE A 501 8.14 5.45 -9.36
CA ILE A 501 7.21 4.32 -9.20
C ILE A 501 6.81 4.25 -7.73
N ASP A 502 5.57 4.60 -7.43
CA ASP A 502 5.01 4.47 -6.07
C ASP A 502 4.32 3.12 -5.88
N GLU A 503 4.37 2.57 -4.66
CA GLU A 503 3.89 1.23 -4.31
C GLU A 503 4.50 0.12 -5.19
N ALA A 504 5.79 0.20 -5.47
CA ALA A 504 6.51 -0.69 -6.38
C ALA A 504 6.54 -2.17 -5.93
N SER A 505 6.27 -2.46 -4.66
CA SER A 505 6.08 -3.82 -4.14
C SER A 505 4.86 -4.53 -4.77
N GLN A 506 3.89 -3.77 -5.31
CA GLN A 506 2.69 -4.30 -5.95
C GLN A 506 2.79 -4.35 -7.48
N VAL A 507 3.90 -3.90 -8.06
CA VAL A 507 4.12 -3.87 -9.50
C VAL A 507 4.78 -5.16 -9.96
N ASP A 508 4.18 -5.85 -10.94
CA ASP A 508 4.81 -7.02 -11.57
C ASP A 508 5.96 -6.58 -12.52
N ILE A 509 6.89 -7.50 -12.75
CA ILE A 509 8.11 -7.20 -13.53
C ILE A 509 7.82 -6.85 -15.00
N ALA A 510 6.78 -7.42 -15.62
CA ALA A 510 6.46 -7.15 -17.01
C ALA A 510 5.87 -5.74 -17.17
N THR A 511 4.94 -5.36 -16.30
CA THR A 511 4.39 -4.00 -16.27
C THR A 511 5.44 -2.97 -15.90
N GLY A 512 6.27 -3.28 -14.88
CA GLY A 512 7.35 -2.40 -14.42
C GLY A 512 8.41 -2.14 -15.47
N ALA A 513 8.84 -3.18 -16.20
CA ALA A 513 9.85 -3.03 -17.26
C ALA A 513 9.39 -2.08 -18.38
N LEU A 514 8.10 -2.11 -18.74
CA LEU A 514 7.56 -1.12 -19.69
C LEU A 514 7.63 0.32 -19.14
N ALA A 515 7.39 0.52 -17.85
CA ALA A 515 7.55 1.84 -17.25
C ALA A 515 9.02 2.26 -17.25
N LEU A 516 9.98 1.36 -16.93
CA LEU A 516 11.42 1.63 -16.98
C LEU A 516 11.90 2.04 -18.37
N SER A 517 11.21 1.62 -19.44
CA SER A 517 11.54 2.02 -20.81
C SER A 517 11.28 3.51 -21.10
N CYS A 518 10.57 4.21 -20.21
CA CYS A 518 10.12 5.57 -20.44
C CYS A 518 11.08 6.65 -19.93
N ALA A 519 12.11 6.31 -19.15
CA ALA A 519 12.91 7.32 -18.47
C ALA A 519 14.40 6.99 -18.38
N LYS A 520 15.20 8.04 -18.14
CA LYS A 520 16.66 7.95 -17.95
C LYS A 520 17.02 7.56 -16.52
N ASN A 521 16.28 8.10 -15.53
CA ASN A 521 16.51 7.85 -14.11
C ASN A 521 15.24 7.29 -13.47
N VAL A 522 15.36 6.48 -12.42
CA VAL A 522 14.21 5.94 -11.69
C VAL A 522 14.37 6.07 -10.18
N VAL A 523 13.27 6.46 -9.55
CA VAL A 523 13.09 6.43 -8.10
C VAL A 523 12.00 5.39 -7.81
N ILE A 524 12.38 4.31 -7.15
CA ILE A 524 11.50 3.19 -6.83
C ILE A 524 11.09 3.32 -5.37
N VAL A 525 9.83 3.63 -5.14
CA VAL A 525 9.25 3.84 -3.82
C VAL A 525 8.35 2.66 -3.47
N GLY A 526 8.56 2.05 -2.33
CA GLY A 526 7.74 0.92 -1.89
C GLY A 526 8.15 0.40 -0.52
N ASP A 527 7.59 -0.73 -0.14
CA ASP A 527 7.91 -1.39 1.12
C ASP A 527 7.79 -2.90 0.94
N LEU A 528 8.90 -3.61 1.08
CA LEU A 528 8.94 -5.08 0.97
C LEU A 528 8.26 -5.79 2.15
N LYS A 529 7.89 -5.07 3.19
CA LYS A 529 7.16 -5.58 4.36
C LYS A 529 5.64 -5.32 4.29
N GLN A 530 5.18 -4.68 3.21
CA GLN A 530 3.77 -4.51 2.88
C GLN A 530 3.34 -5.50 1.79
N LEU A 531 2.05 -5.45 1.42
CA LEU A 531 1.47 -6.41 0.48
C LEU A 531 2.26 -6.49 -0.84
N PRO A 532 2.67 -7.69 -1.25
CA PRO A 532 3.35 -7.90 -2.52
C PRO A 532 2.36 -7.92 -3.70
N ASN A 533 2.89 -7.99 -4.91
CA ASN A 533 2.12 -8.23 -6.12
C ASN A 533 1.37 -9.57 -6.04
N ILE A 534 0.07 -9.56 -6.35
CA ILE A 534 -0.77 -10.76 -6.32
C ILE A 534 -0.70 -11.45 -7.67
N VAL A 535 -0.10 -12.62 -7.72
CA VAL A 535 -0.04 -13.48 -8.90
C VAL A 535 -0.86 -14.75 -8.65
N THR A 536 -1.77 -15.09 -9.57
CA THR A 536 -2.56 -16.33 -9.45
C THR A 536 -1.67 -17.58 -9.52
N ARG A 537 -2.14 -18.69 -8.94
CA ARG A 537 -1.38 -19.94 -8.95
C ARG A 537 -1.06 -20.41 -10.37
N GLU A 538 -2.04 -20.33 -11.25
CA GLU A 538 -1.89 -20.70 -12.67
C GLU A 538 -0.82 -19.84 -13.37
N SER A 539 -0.86 -18.52 -13.16
CA SER A 539 0.14 -17.60 -13.72
C SER A 539 1.54 -17.85 -13.15
N LYS A 540 1.64 -18.20 -11.85
CA LYS A 540 2.92 -18.59 -11.24
C LYS A 540 3.53 -19.83 -11.88
N GLU A 541 2.74 -20.86 -12.11
CA GLU A 541 3.21 -22.12 -12.71
C GLU A 541 3.61 -21.90 -14.17
N LYS A 542 2.76 -21.25 -14.98
CA LYS A 542 3.03 -20.97 -16.39
C LYS A 542 4.27 -20.09 -16.59
N SER A 543 4.40 -19.04 -15.79
CA SER A 543 5.55 -18.14 -15.89
C SER A 543 6.86 -18.80 -15.50
N GLU A 544 6.84 -19.70 -14.53
CA GLU A 544 8.04 -20.41 -14.09
C GLU A 544 8.50 -21.45 -15.13
N CYS A 545 7.57 -22.15 -15.81
CA CYS A 545 7.89 -22.98 -16.95
C CYS A 545 8.53 -22.16 -18.07
N LEU A 546 7.90 -21.04 -18.45
CA LEU A 546 8.41 -20.13 -19.47
C LEU A 546 9.82 -19.62 -19.15
N ARG A 547 10.07 -19.27 -17.89
CA ARG A 547 11.39 -18.79 -17.43
C ARG A 547 12.47 -19.85 -17.61
N LYS A 548 12.16 -21.11 -17.27
CA LYS A 548 13.09 -22.24 -17.41
C LYS A 548 13.36 -22.58 -18.87
N ASP A 549 12.32 -22.60 -19.70
CA ASP A 549 12.43 -22.88 -21.14
C ASP A 549 13.33 -21.88 -21.87
N LEU A 550 13.22 -20.60 -21.49
CA LEU A 550 14.04 -19.53 -22.04
C LEU A 550 15.38 -19.34 -21.30
N LYS A 551 15.70 -20.18 -20.31
CA LYS A 551 16.93 -20.14 -19.52
C LYS A 551 17.20 -18.79 -18.86
N ILE A 552 16.13 -18.08 -18.46
CA ILE A 552 16.24 -16.78 -17.79
C ILE A 552 16.61 -16.98 -16.32
N LYS A 553 17.48 -16.11 -15.80
CA LYS A 553 17.94 -16.15 -14.40
C LYS A 553 16.77 -16.13 -13.42
N PRO A 554 16.86 -16.83 -12.26
CA PRO A 554 15.80 -16.87 -11.23
C PRO A 554 15.41 -15.50 -10.67
N ILE A 555 16.29 -14.52 -10.74
CA ILE A 555 16.06 -13.16 -10.29
C ILE A 555 14.86 -12.52 -11.01
N TYR A 556 14.64 -12.84 -12.29
CA TYR A 556 13.50 -12.35 -13.08
C TYR A 556 12.23 -13.20 -12.92
N SER A 557 12.07 -13.91 -11.79
CA SER A 557 10.86 -14.68 -11.53
C SER A 557 9.63 -13.75 -11.43
N PHE A 558 8.56 -14.10 -12.15
CA PHE A 558 7.29 -13.38 -12.13
C PHE A 558 6.58 -13.45 -10.75
N LYS A 559 7.06 -14.31 -9.85
CA LYS A 559 6.57 -14.36 -8.45
C LYS A 559 7.01 -13.14 -7.65
N LYS A 560 8.08 -12.48 -8.06
CA LYS A 560 8.66 -11.31 -7.40
C LYS A 560 8.03 -10.02 -7.91
N SER A 561 7.93 -9.04 -7.05
CA SER A 561 7.60 -7.68 -7.44
C SER A 561 8.76 -7.00 -8.18
N LEU A 562 8.46 -5.91 -8.88
CA LEU A 562 9.49 -5.08 -9.50
C LEU A 562 10.52 -4.59 -8.46
N LEU A 563 10.05 -4.17 -7.27
CA LEU A 563 10.93 -3.69 -6.21
C LEU A 563 11.92 -4.77 -5.77
N GLU A 564 11.42 -6.01 -5.51
CA GLU A 564 12.30 -7.13 -5.13
C GLU A 564 13.36 -7.41 -6.19
N VAL A 565 12.95 -7.46 -7.46
CA VAL A 565 13.88 -7.74 -8.57
C VAL A 565 14.90 -6.63 -8.73
N MET A 566 14.49 -5.37 -8.63
CA MET A 566 15.39 -4.24 -8.77
C MET A 566 16.41 -4.14 -7.63
N VAL A 567 15.99 -4.37 -6.38
CA VAL A 567 16.91 -4.39 -5.23
C VAL A 567 17.92 -5.53 -5.34
N GLU A 568 17.48 -6.70 -5.81
CA GLU A 568 18.36 -7.87 -6.00
C GLU A 568 19.33 -7.69 -7.19
N LEU A 569 18.89 -7.01 -8.27
CA LEU A 569 19.75 -6.70 -9.42
C LEU A 569 20.79 -5.64 -9.11
N PHE A 570 20.45 -4.69 -8.26
CA PHE A 570 21.26 -3.48 -8.02
C PHE A 570 21.51 -3.25 -6.52
N PRO A 571 22.17 -4.18 -5.82
CA PRO A 571 22.38 -4.08 -4.37
C PRO A 571 23.30 -2.91 -3.98
N GLU A 572 24.14 -2.41 -4.91
CA GLU A 572 25.08 -1.29 -4.69
C GLU A 572 24.42 0.08 -4.88
N GLU A 573 23.21 0.13 -5.43
CA GLU A 573 22.51 1.39 -5.61
C GLU A 573 21.87 1.84 -4.29
N PRO A 574 21.73 3.17 -4.07
CA PRO A 574 21.33 3.69 -2.79
C PRO A 574 19.89 3.30 -2.42
N ALA A 575 19.74 2.54 -1.34
CA ALA A 575 18.47 2.31 -0.67
C ALA A 575 18.38 3.20 0.58
N THR A 576 17.26 3.87 0.76
CA THR A 576 17.03 4.75 1.91
C THR A 576 15.73 4.34 2.60
N LEU A 577 15.84 3.89 3.84
CA LEU A 577 14.70 3.64 4.71
C LEU A 577 14.22 4.97 5.30
N LEU A 578 12.94 5.30 5.07
CA LEU A 578 12.28 6.39 5.78
C LEU A 578 11.95 5.92 7.18
N LYS A 579 12.50 6.59 8.20
CA LYS A 579 12.48 6.07 9.58
C LYS A 579 11.40 6.70 10.44
N GLU A 580 11.11 7.98 10.28
CA GLU A 580 10.24 8.72 11.18
C GLU A 580 8.78 8.44 10.87
N HIS A 581 8.08 7.85 11.83
CA HIS A 581 6.66 7.50 11.74
C HIS A 581 5.79 8.56 12.42
N TYR A 582 4.76 9.05 11.70
CA TYR A 582 3.91 10.17 12.11
C TYR A 582 2.41 9.84 12.12
N ARG A 583 2.02 8.57 12.04
CA ARG A 583 0.62 8.20 11.84
C ARG A 583 -0.03 7.54 13.05
N CYS A 584 0.44 6.36 13.39
CA CYS A 584 -0.21 5.51 14.38
C CYS A 584 0.23 5.86 15.80
N HIS A 585 -0.64 5.60 16.76
CA HIS A 585 -0.29 5.63 18.17
C HIS A 585 0.97 4.80 18.46
N PRO A 586 1.86 5.22 19.36
CA PRO A 586 3.11 4.52 19.64
C PRO A 586 2.93 3.03 19.92
N LYS A 587 1.98 2.65 20.76
CA LYS A 587 1.70 1.24 21.11
C LYS A 587 1.32 0.39 19.89
N ILE A 588 0.60 0.96 18.92
CA ILE A 588 0.18 0.25 17.70
C ILE A 588 1.38 0.02 16.79
N ILE A 589 2.10 1.08 16.44
CA ILE A 589 3.19 0.97 15.48
C ILE A 589 4.42 0.28 16.04
N GLN A 590 4.61 0.28 17.33
CA GLN A 590 5.73 -0.41 17.97
C GLN A 590 5.69 -1.92 17.75
N PHE A 591 4.50 -2.53 17.66
CA PHE A 591 4.35 -3.93 17.23
C PHE A 591 4.94 -4.13 15.83
N CYS A 592 4.51 -3.31 14.85
CA CYS A 592 5.03 -3.39 13.49
C CYS A 592 6.54 -3.11 13.44
N ASN A 593 7.01 -2.12 14.22
CA ASN A 593 8.41 -1.74 14.28
C ASN A 593 9.31 -2.90 14.75
N GLN A 594 8.91 -3.58 15.82
CA GLN A 594 9.68 -4.72 16.34
C GLN A 594 9.57 -5.94 15.44
N LYS A 595 8.36 -6.27 15.00
CA LYS A 595 8.07 -7.49 14.26
C LYS A 595 8.61 -7.47 12.83
N PHE A 596 8.48 -6.34 12.11
CA PHE A 596 8.74 -6.25 10.67
C PHE A 596 9.92 -5.35 10.30
N TYR A 597 10.26 -4.34 11.13
CA TYR A 597 11.28 -3.35 10.81
C TYR A 597 12.51 -3.38 11.73
N ASN A 598 12.65 -4.43 12.56
CA ASN A 598 13.80 -4.64 13.47
C ASN A 598 14.08 -3.44 14.38
N GLY A 599 13.05 -2.74 14.83
CA GLY A 599 13.19 -1.57 15.72
C GLY A 599 13.77 -0.33 15.04
N LYS A 600 13.86 -0.28 13.72
CA LYS A 600 14.51 0.82 12.99
C LYS A 600 13.66 2.08 12.82
N LEU A 601 12.37 2.03 13.11
CA LEU A 601 11.49 3.20 13.00
C LEU A 601 11.62 4.10 14.23
N CYS A 602 11.71 5.40 13.97
CA CYS A 602 11.62 6.44 14.99
C CYS A 602 10.16 6.87 15.14
N ILE A 603 9.55 6.61 16.26
CA ILE A 603 8.13 6.92 16.50
C ILE A 603 8.04 8.39 16.93
N MET A 604 7.43 9.23 16.09
CA MET A 604 7.29 10.66 16.32
C MET A 604 5.93 11.06 16.90
N THR A 605 4.97 10.12 16.90
CA THR A 605 3.67 10.28 17.57
C THR A 605 3.83 10.21 19.08
N LYS A 606 2.87 10.80 19.81
CA LYS A 606 2.92 10.85 21.27
C LYS A 606 1.88 9.92 21.86
N ASP A 607 2.21 9.28 22.97
CA ASP A 607 1.27 8.63 23.87
C ASP A 607 0.89 9.64 24.95
N HIS A 608 -0.40 9.95 25.08
CA HIS A 608 -0.94 10.86 26.09
C HIS A 608 -1.61 10.10 27.23
N GLY A 609 -1.37 8.78 27.31
CA GLY A 609 -1.98 7.89 28.31
C GLY A 609 -3.40 7.45 27.91
N GLU A 610 -3.68 7.40 26.58
CA GLU A 610 -4.95 6.93 26.07
C GLU A 610 -5.21 5.49 26.50
N LYS A 611 -6.41 5.24 26.99
CA LYS A 611 -6.90 3.90 27.31
C LYS A 611 -7.44 3.22 26.05
N ASP A 612 -7.49 1.91 26.08
CA ASP A 612 -8.12 1.10 25.02
C ASP A 612 -7.51 1.30 23.62
N VAL A 613 -6.20 1.54 23.54
CA VAL A 613 -5.47 1.70 22.27
C VAL A 613 -5.36 0.38 21.53
N LEU A 614 -5.11 -0.71 22.26
CA LEU A 614 -5.01 -2.07 21.76
C LEU A 614 -6.02 -2.94 22.50
N ILE A 615 -6.85 -3.67 21.79
CA ILE A 615 -7.87 -4.53 22.37
C ILE A 615 -7.91 -5.83 21.59
N ALA A 616 -8.02 -6.97 22.30
CA ALA A 616 -8.32 -8.24 21.66
C ALA A 616 -9.61 -8.81 22.22
N CYS A 617 -10.61 -9.08 21.36
CA CYS A 617 -11.85 -9.74 21.71
C CYS A 617 -11.81 -11.19 21.18
N LYS A 618 -11.87 -12.17 22.07
CA LYS A 618 -11.87 -13.58 21.71
C LYS A 618 -13.29 -14.14 21.75
N SER A 619 -13.75 -14.73 20.66
CA SER A 619 -15.02 -15.43 20.63
C SER A 619 -15.01 -16.65 21.56
N VAL A 620 -16.17 -17.14 21.95
CA VAL A 620 -16.27 -18.46 22.56
C VAL A 620 -15.64 -19.49 21.64
N ALA A 621 -14.86 -20.43 22.21
CA ALA A 621 -14.24 -21.47 21.41
C ALA A 621 -15.31 -22.27 20.64
N GLY A 622 -15.11 -22.49 19.34
CA GLY A 622 -16.08 -23.17 18.49
C GLY A 622 -15.70 -23.18 17.02
N ASN A 623 -16.54 -23.85 16.23
CA ASN A 623 -16.35 -23.90 14.79
C ASN A 623 -17.33 -22.92 14.10
N HIS A 624 -17.14 -21.61 14.33
CA HIS A 624 -18.05 -20.54 13.92
C HIS A 624 -17.87 -20.13 12.45
N ALA A 625 -16.63 -20.17 11.95
CA ALA A 625 -16.35 -19.80 10.58
C ALA A 625 -16.88 -20.81 9.56
N ARG A 626 -17.51 -20.31 8.50
CA ARG A 626 -18.05 -21.08 7.37
C ARG A 626 -17.77 -20.34 6.07
N GLN A 627 -17.23 -21.03 5.06
CA GLN A 627 -17.00 -20.44 3.73
C GLN A 627 -16.28 -19.08 3.77
N HIS A 628 -15.27 -18.95 4.62
CA HIS A 628 -14.52 -17.70 4.83
C HIS A 628 -15.36 -16.52 5.34
N SER A 629 -16.42 -16.80 6.09
CA SER A 629 -17.17 -15.82 6.87
C SER A 629 -17.43 -16.35 8.28
N ASN A 630 -17.60 -15.45 9.24
CA ASN A 630 -17.80 -15.76 10.65
C ASN A 630 -18.83 -14.81 11.25
N GLN A 631 -20.08 -15.27 11.32
CA GLN A 631 -21.20 -14.50 11.87
C GLN A 631 -20.94 -14.13 13.34
N ARG A 632 -20.32 -15.03 14.11
CA ARG A 632 -20.04 -14.78 15.53
C ARG A 632 -19.12 -13.57 15.71
N GLU A 633 -18.11 -13.40 14.86
CA GLU A 633 -17.25 -12.22 14.93
C GLU A 633 -18.01 -10.93 14.56
N ILE A 634 -18.96 -10.98 13.62
CA ILE A 634 -19.82 -9.83 13.31
C ILE A 634 -20.73 -9.49 14.50
N ASP A 635 -21.31 -10.50 15.15
CA ASP A 635 -22.17 -10.29 16.33
C ASP A 635 -21.36 -9.66 17.49
N ILE A 636 -20.10 -10.08 17.69
CA ILE A 636 -19.19 -9.51 18.66
C ILE A 636 -18.85 -8.06 18.29
N ILE A 637 -18.51 -7.80 17.03
CA ILE A 637 -18.20 -6.44 16.54
C ILE A 637 -19.38 -5.52 16.82
N LYS A 638 -20.62 -5.96 16.52
CA LYS A 638 -21.81 -5.16 16.71
C LYS A 638 -22.09 -4.91 18.19
N LYS A 639 -22.22 -5.97 19.01
CA LYS A 639 -22.72 -5.89 20.38
C LYS A 639 -21.65 -5.50 21.42
N GLU A 640 -20.42 -5.98 21.27
CA GLU A 640 -19.39 -5.84 22.29
C GLU A 640 -18.26 -4.89 21.90
N VAL A 641 -18.15 -4.52 20.61
CA VAL A 641 -17.12 -3.60 20.16
C VAL A 641 -17.74 -2.25 19.84
N ILE A 642 -18.65 -2.17 18.89
CA ILE A 642 -19.22 -0.90 18.42
C ILE A 642 -20.01 -0.23 19.55
N ASP A 643 -20.93 -0.96 20.15
CA ASP A 643 -21.84 -0.42 21.18
C ASP A 643 -21.10 -0.10 22.47
N TYR A 644 -20.16 -0.97 22.89
CA TYR A 644 -19.42 -0.78 24.14
C TYR A 644 -18.45 0.40 24.08
N TYR A 645 -17.70 0.55 22.97
CA TYR A 645 -16.71 1.62 22.81
C TYR A 645 -17.29 2.87 22.13
N LEU A 646 -18.59 2.92 21.85
CA LEU A 646 -19.30 4.03 21.18
C LEU A 646 -18.57 4.51 19.92
N LEU A 647 -18.26 3.59 19.03
CA LEU A 647 -17.45 3.85 17.85
C LEU A 647 -18.24 4.62 16.78
N ASP A 648 -17.66 5.73 16.32
CA ASP A 648 -18.24 6.53 15.22
C ASP A 648 -17.95 5.87 13.86
N ASN A 649 -18.98 5.70 13.05
CA ASN A 649 -18.93 5.07 11.72
C ASN A 649 -18.04 5.83 10.72
N ASN A 650 -17.91 7.17 10.84
CA ASN A 650 -17.08 7.98 9.95
C ASN A 650 -15.59 7.81 10.19
N THR A 651 -15.21 7.39 11.40
CA THR A 651 -13.82 7.28 11.83
C THR A 651 -13.36 5.86 12.07
N THR A 652 -14.29 4.90 11.95
CA THR A 652 -14.01 3.48 12.19
C THR A 652 -14.03 2.67 10.89
N GLY A 653 -13.01 1.83 10.69
CA GLY A 653 -12.94 0.89 9.58
C GLY A 653 -12.94 -0.56 10.05
N ILE A 654 -13.64 -1.43 9.34
CA ILE A 654 -13.66 -2.88 9.57
C ILE A 654 -12.84 -3.55 8.48
N ILE A 655 -11.87 -4.33 8.87
CA ILE A 655 -10.94 -5.02 7.97
C ILE A 655 -11.00 -6.52 8.21
N ALA A 656 -11.03 -7.30 7.13
CA ALA A 656 -10.91 -8.75 7.19
C ALA A 656 -10.08 -9.29 6.02
N PRO A 657 -9.48 -10.50 6.15
CA PRO A 657 -8.73 -11.12 5.06
C PRO A 657 -9.61 -11.58 3.88
N TYR A 658 -10.87 -11.94 4.16
CA TYR A 658 -11.75 -12.60 3.20
C TYR A 658 -12.91 -11.71 2.73
N ARG A 659 -13.26 -11.79 1.44
CA ARG A 659 -14.36 -11.03 0.83
C ARG A 659 -15.71 -11.40 1.43
N ASN A 660 -15.97 -12.69 1.66
CA ASN A 660 -17.24 -13.14 2.22
C ASN A 660 -17.53 -12.54 3.60
N GLN A 661 -16.50 -12.34 4.43
CA GLN A 661 -16.63 -11.64 5.70
C GLN A 661 -16.99 -10.17 5.51
N ILE A 662 -16.38 -9.53 4.53
CA ILE A 662 -16.67 -8.13 4.22
C ILE A 662 -18.08 -7.95 3.68
N GLU A 663 -18.55 -8.84 2.80
CA GLU A 663 -19.93 -8.82 2.30
C GLU A 663 -20.92 -9.01 3.47
N LEU A 664 -20.61 -9.92 4.40
CA LEU A 664 -21.42 -10.13 5.60
C LEU A 664 -21.42 -8.87 6.49
N SER A 665 -20.27 -8.24 6.67
CA SER A 665 -20.14 -6.98 7.43
C SER A 665 -20.91 -5.84 6.76
N GLN A 666 -20.78 -5.65 5.46
CA GLN A 666 -21.48 -4.63 4.70
C GLN A 666 -23.01 -4.79 4.77
N ASN A 667 -23.53 -6.02 4.79
CA ASN A 667 -24.96 -6.29 4.90
C ASN A 667 -25.55 -6.02 6.30
N GLN A 668 -24.73 -6.10 7.36
CA GLN A 668 -25.22 -5.98 8.74
C GLN A 668 -24.73 -4.73 9.47
N LEU A 669 -23.69 -4.07 8.93
CA LEU A 669 -23.05 -2.88 9.46
C LEU A 669 -22.83 -1.87 8.32
N GLU A 670 -23.91 -1.58 7.56
CA GLU A 670 -23.89 -0.78 6.32
C GLU A 670 -23.26 0.62 6.52
N GLU A 671 -23.38 1.17 7.72
CA GLU A 671 -22.86 2.50 8.06
C GLU A 671 -21.33 2.54 8.18
N TYR A 672 -20.67 1.38 8.36
CA TYR A 672 -19.24 1.30 8.58
C TYR A 672 -18.49 0.95 7.31
N ILE A 673 -17.32 1.58 7.13
CA ILE A 673 -16.42 1.25 6.02
C ILE A 673 -15.83 -0.14 6.25
N SER A 674 -16.32 -1.13 5.49
CA SER A 674 -15.84 -2.52 5.56
C SER A 674 -15.16 -2.92 4.26
N GLU A 675 -13.86 -3.32 4.31
CA GLU A 675 -13.09 -3.73 3.14
C GLU A 675 -12.04 -4.79 3.49
N THR A 676 -11.62 -5.55 2.46
CA THR A 676 -10.46 -6.44 2.63
C THR A 676 -9.19 -5.64 2.86
N VAL A 677 -8.20 -6.25 3.56
CA VAL A 677 -6.89 -5.61 3.81
C VAL A 677 -6.29 -5.02 2.53
N HIS A 678 -6.39 -5.74 1.42
CA HIS A 678 -5.86 -5.31 0.12
C HIS A 678 -6.52 -4.03 -0.41
N LYS A 679 -7.84 -3.92 -0.28
CA LYS A 679 -8.58 -2.74 -0.74
C LYS A 679 -8.49 -1.57 0.25
N PHE A 680 -8.22 -1.86 1.51
CA PHE A 680 -8.02 -0.85 2.54
C PHE A 680 -6.63 -0.19 2.45
N GLN A 681 -5.73 -0.75 1.65
CA GLN A 681 -4.40 -0.18 1.45
C GLN A 681 -4.50 1.25 0.87
N GLY A 682 -3.74 2.18 1.46
CA GLY A 682 -3.81 3.61 1.14
C GLY A 682 -4.86 4.40 1.93
N ARG A 683 -5.77 3.73 2.64
CA ARG A 683 -6.73 4.36 3.57
C ARG A 683 -6.26 4.21 5.01
N GLU A 684 -6.82 5.02 5.91
CA GLU A 684 -6.54 4.99 7.34
C GLU A 684 -7.76 5.48 8.12
N CYS A 685 -7.97 4.95 9.32
CA CYS A 685 -9.05 5.37 10.21
C CYS A 685 -8.51 5.59 11.62
N GLU A 686 -9.26 6.35 12.43
CA GLU A 686 -8.92 6.54 13.83
C GLU A 686 -8.97 5.20 14.58
N THR A 687 -10.01 4.41 14.33
CA THR A 687 -10.16 3.06 14.85
C THR A 687 -10.23 2.03 13.72
N ILE A 688 -9.50 0.93 13.89
CA ILE A 688 -9.60 -0.25 13.02
C ILE A 688 -10.05 -1.45 13.82
N ILE A 689 -11.06 -2.14 13.32
CA ILE A 689 -11.51 -3.45 13.80
C ILE A 689 -10.99 -4.49 12.80
N LEU A 690 -10.12 -5.37 13.26
CA LEU A 690 -9.57 -6.47 12.47
C LEU A 690 -10.26 -7.79 12.85
N SER A 691 -11.08 -8.32 11.95
CA SER A 691 -11.74 -9.64 12.07
C SER A 691 -10.84 -10.70 11.42
N THR A 692 -10.43 -11.73 12.19
CA THR A 692 -9.57 -12.80 11.66
C THR A 692 -10.34 -13.88 10.92
N VAL A 693 -11.62 -14.02 11.20
CA VAL A 693 -12.57 -14.95 10.57
C VAL A 693 -12.34 -16.42 10.91
N ASP A 694 -11.12 -16.89 10.82
CA ASP A 694 -10.75 -18.31 10.89
C ASP A 694 -10.96 -18.92 12.28
N ASN A 695 -11.50 -20.13 12.35
CA ASN A 695 -11.54 -20.89 13.60
C ASN A 695 -10.16 -21.31 14.07
N GLN A 696 -9.32 -21.73 13.14
CA GLN A 696 -7.88 -21.93 13.31
C GLN A 696 -7.21 -21.02 12.30
N ILE A 697 -6.35 -20.12 12.78
CA ILE A 697 -5.68 -19.15 11.95
C ILE A 697 -4.91 -19.86 10.83
N THR A 698 -5.19 -19.48 9.59
CA THR A 698 -4.56 -20.03 8.39
C THR A 698 -3.29 -19.25 8.04
N HIS A 699 -2.44 -19.82 7.21
CA HIS A 699 -1.26 -19.11 6.69
C HIS A 699 -1.63 -17.85 5.88
N PHE A 700 -2.83 -17.80 5.31
CA PHE A 700 -3.29 -16.62 4.57
C PHE A 700 -3.64 -15.48 5.54
N THR A 701 -4.39 -15.77 6.61
CA THR A 701 -4.73 -14.76 7.62
C THR A 701 -3.52 -14.33 8.42
N ASP A 702 -2.53 -15.23 8.61
CA ASP A 702 -1.28 -14.99 9.34
C ASP A 702 -0.15 -14.41 8.47
N ASP A 703 -0.45 -14.04 7.21
CA ASP A 703 0.57 -13.46 6.33
C ASP A 703 1.15 -12.18 6.95
N PRO A 704 2.48 -12.08 7.13
CA PRO A 704 3.12 -10.94 7.79
C PRO A 704 2.88 -9.62 7.06
N HIS A 705 2.79 -9.63 5.74
CA HIS A 705 2.55 -8.43 4.94
C HIS A 705 1.11 -7.94 5.11
N LEU A 706 0.16 -8.89 5.18
CA LEU A 706 -1.25 -8.60 5.43
C LEU A 706 -1.44 -8.00 6.81
N LEU A 707 -0.85 -8.62 7.84
CA LEU A 707 -0.96 -8.15 9.22
C LEU A 707 -0.30 -6.77 9.41
N ASN A 708 0.90 -6.58 8.85
CA ASN A 708 1.59 -5.27 8.89
C ASN A 708 0.73 -4.15 8.29
N VAL A 709 0.10 -4.42 7.14
CA VAL A 709 -0.81 -3.45 6.51
C VAL A 709 -2.04 -3.22 7.38
N ALA A 710 -2.70 -4.27 7.87
CA ALA A 710 -3.93 -4.15 8.67
C ALA A 710 -3.71 -3.33 9.96
N VAL A 711 -2.69 -3.68 10.74
CA VAL A 711 -2.34 -2.99 12.00
C VAL A 711 -2.00 -1.52 11.75
N SER A 712 -1.21 -1.22 10.73
CA SER A 712 -0.76 0.14 10.42
C SER A 712 -1.82 1.04 9.78
N ARG A 713 -3.07 0.56 9.60
CA ARG A 713 -4.22 1.40 9.20
C ARG A 713 -4.84 2.14 10.38
N ALA A 714 -4.67 1.64 11.59
CA ALA A 714 -5.18 2.24 12.81
C ALA A 714 -4.32 3.43 13.25
N LYS A 715 -4.96 4.60 13.43
CA LYS A 715 -4.27 5.78 13.97
C LYS A 715 -4.22 5.71 15.50
N ASN A 716 -5.36 5.62 16.14
CA ASN A 716 -5.50 5.75 17.60
C ASN A 716 -5.88 4.44 18.30
N ARG A 717 -6.64 3.57 17.62
CA ARG A 717 -7.14 2.34 18.26
C ARG A 717 -7.15 1.16 17.29
N LEU A 718 -6.66 0.01 17.74
CA LEU A 718 -6.74 -1.26 17.04
C LEU A 718 -7.52 -2.27 17.89
N ILE A 719 -8.57 -2.83 17.34
CA ILE A 719 -9.39 -3.87 17.97
C ILE A 719 -9.28 -5.14 17.14
N LEU A 720 -8.70 -6.17 17.72
CA LEU A 720 -8.60 -7.49 17.11
C LEU A 720 -9.79 -8.35 17.58
N VAL A 721 -10.61 -8.84 16.65
CA VAL A 721 -11.65 -9.81 16.93
C VAL A 721 -11.24 -11.15 16.34
N THR A 722 -11.12 -12.16 17.18
CA THR A 722 -10.52 -13.44 16.81
C THR A 722 -11.17 -14.62 17.50
N SER A 723 -10.86 -15.83 17.02
CA SER A 723 -11.35 -17.07 17.60
C SER A 723 -10.76 -17.34 18.99
N GLY A 724 -11.61 -17.77 19.93
CA GLY A 724 -11.19 -18.30 21.23
C GLY A 724 -10.62 -19.71 21.22
N ASN A 725 -10.55 -20.34 20.04
CA ASN A 725 -9.89 -21.65 19.94
C ASN A 725 -8.37 -21.52 20.19
N LYS A 726 -7.79 -22.57 20.78
CA LYS A 726 -6.34 -22.61 20.95
C LYS A 726 -5.64 -22.57 19.60
N GLN A 727 -4.85 -21.54 19.36
CA GLN A 727 -4.09 -21.37 18.14
C GLN A 727 -2.70 -22.04 18.26
N LYS A 728 -2.01 -22.21 17.13
CA LYS A 728 -0.62 -22.67 17.11
C LYS A 728 0.28 -21.58 17.67
N SER A 729 1.32 -21.97 18.39
CA SER A 729 2.41 -21.08 18.78
C SER A 729 3.21 -20.60 17.55
N ASN A 730 3.89 -19.49 17.66
CA ASN A 730 4.73 -18.90 16.61
C ASN A 730 3.95 -18.42 15.36
N MET A 731 2.75 -17.90 15.58
CA MET A 731 1.99 -17.20 14.54
C MET A 731 2.03 -15.69 14.76
N ASN A 732 1.95 -14.91 13.68
CA ASN A 732 2.00 -13.45 13.78
C ASN A 732 0.79 -12.87 14.52
N ILE A 733 -0.40 -13.46 14.36
CA ILE A 733 -1.61 -13.08 15.11
C ILE A 733 -1.45 -13.41 16.60
N THR A 734 -0.85 -14.55 16.92
CA THR A 734 -0.58 -14.91 18.32
C THR A 734 0.40 -13.94 18.94
N ASP A 735 1.48 -13.58 18.23
CA ASP A 735 2.43 -12.57 18.69
C ASP A 735 1.77 -11.19 18.90
N LEU A 736 0.77 -10.82 18.05
CA LEU A 736 -0.01 -9.60 18.28
C LEU A 736 -0.84 -9.69 19.56
N ILE A 737 -1.48 -10.82 19.84
CA ILE A 737 -2.26 -11.03 21.07
C ILE A 737 -1.33 -10.96 22.28
N ASP A 738 -0.21 -11.65 22.23
CA ASP A 738 0.78 -11.66 23.32
C ASP A 738 1.38 -10.26 23.54
N TYR A 739 1.58 -9.50 22.46
CA TYR A 739 2.00 -8.11 22.53
C TYR A 739 0.94 -7.21 23.19
N ILE A 740 -0.35 -7.42 22.91
CA ILE A 740 -1.45 -6.69 23.57
C ILE A 740 -1.42 -6.94 25.07
N VAL A 741 -1.23 -8.20 25.51
CA VAL A 741 -1.04 -8.55 26.92
C VAL A 741 0.18 -7.85 27.50
N TYR A 742 1.30 -7.92 26.80
CA TYR A 742 2.56 -7.30 27.23
C TYR A 742 2.45 -5.78 27.43
N GLN A 743 1.61 -5.11 26.60
CA GLN A 743 1.34 -3.68 26.74
C GLN A 743 0.35 -3.33 27.88
N ASN A 744 -0.03 -4.29 28.72
CA ASN A 744 -1.06 -4.16 29.76
C ASN A 744 -2.40 -3.65 29.17
N CYS A 745 -2.70 -4.10 27.96
CA CYS A 745 -3.93 -3.78 27.26
C CYS A 745 -4.94 -4.94 27.36
N ASP A 746 -6.23 -4.64 27.11
CA ASP A 746 -7.33 -5.54 27.40
C ASP A 746 -7.42 -6.73 26.45
N ILE A 747 -7.50 -7.94 27.03
CA ILE A 747 -8.06 -9.10 26.36
C ILE A 747 -9.43 -9.40 26.94
N LYS A 748 -10.46 -9.41 26.09
CA LYS A 748 -11.84 -9.68 26.49
C LYS A 748 -12.29 -11.00 25.89
N ASP A 749 -12.75 -11.90 26.75
CA ASP A 749 -13.50 -13.07 26.32
C ASP A 749 -14.95 -12.66 26.07
N SER A 750 -15.44 -12.89 24.86
CA SER A 750 -16.77 -12.49 24.46
C SER A 750 -17.85 -13.23 25.23
N MET A 751 -18.88 -12.50 25.61
CA MET A 751 -20.11 -13.04 26.23
C MET A 751 -21.16 -13.43 25.16
N VAL A 752 -20.93 -13.11 23.89
CA VAL A 752 -21.81 -13.49 22.79
C VAL A 752 -21.80 -15.00 22.60
N ARG A 753 -22.88 -15.65 23.02
CA ARG A 753 -23.06 -17.11 23.01
C ARG A 753 -24.28 -17.52 22.20
N SER A 754 -24.32 -18.80 21.87
CA SER A 754 -25.44 -19.43 21.20
C SER A 754 -25.79 -20.74 21.91
N VAL A 755 -27.08 -21.07 21.98
CA VAL A 755 -27.51 -22.39 22.42
C VAL A 755 -26.96 -23.49 21.51
N PHE A 756 -26.68 -23.15 20.26
CA PHE A 756 -26.11 -24.06 19.26
C PHE A 756 -24.62 -24.31 19.42
N ASP A 757 -23.92 -23.59 20.32
CA ASP A 757 -22.51 -23.88 20.64
C ASP A 757 -22.31 -25.32 21.10
N TYR A 758 -23.32 -25.91 21.76
CA TYR A 758 -23.31 -27.32 22.15
C TYR A 758 -23.26 -28.30 20.97
N LEU A 759 -23.54 -27.87 19.72
CA LEU A 759 -23.40 -28.69 18.52
C LEU A 759 -21.96 -28.93 18.12
N TYR A 760 -21.03 -28.11 18.60
CA TYR A 760 -19.60 -28.26 18.24
C TYR A 760 -18.97 -29.46 18.94
N LYS A 761 -18.04 -30.11 18.26
CA LYS A 761 -17.41 -31.34 18.73
C LYS A 761 -16.76 -31.19 20.12
N GLN A 762 -16.16 -30.05 20.40
CA GLN A 762 -15.49 -29.73 21.67
C GLN A 762 -16.45 -29.66 22.87
N TYR A 763 -17.76 -29.51 22.64
CA TYR A 763 -18.77 -29.50 23.66
C TYR A 763 -19.61 -30.80 23.68
N GLU A 764 -19.17 -31.88 22.99
CA GLU A 764 -19.91 -33.14 22.90
C GLU A 764 -20.20 -33.72 24.26
N GLU A 765 -19.24 -33.73 25.18
CA GLU A 765 -19.45 -34.21 26.54
C GLU A 765 -20.49 -33.37 27.29
N ARG A 766 -20.42 -32.04 27.18
CA ARG A 766 -21.39 -31.12 27.77
C ARG A 766 -22.76 -31.30 27.14
N ARG A 767 -22.84 -31.51 25.83
CA ARG A 767 -24.10 -31.79 25.13
C ARG A 767 -24.70 -33.11 25.60
N LEU A 768 -23.95 -34.19 25.74
CA LEU A 768 -24.39 -35.46 26.25
C LEU A 768 -24.93 -35.33 27.68
N ASN A 769 -24.22 -34.60 28.53
CA ASN A 769 -24.67 -34.33 29.89
C ASN A 769 -25.93 -33.46 29.91
N TYR A 770 -26.04 -32.47 29.02
CA TYR A 770 -27.22 -31.62 28.88
C TYR A 770 -28.47 -32.42 28.52
N PHE A 771 -28.36 -33.44 27.66
CA PHE A 771 -29.47 -34.30 27.26
C PHE A 771 -29.68 -35.55 28.16
N LYS A 772 -28.79 -35.81 29.12
CA LYS A 772 -28.81 -37.06 29.89
C LYS A 772 -30.16 -37.36 30.60
N ASN A 773 -30.84 -36.30 31.07
CA ASN A 773 -32.12 -36.38 31.78
C ASN A 773 -33.25 -35.68 30.99
N ARG A 774 -33.13 -35.49 29.70
CA ARG A 774 -34.09 -34.81 28.84
C ARG A 774 -34.54 -35.72 27.70
N SER A 775 -35.82 -35.67 27.36
CA SER A 775 -36.36 -36.44 26.24
C SER A 775 -36.02 -35.78 24.92
N LYS A 776 -35.61 -36.57 23.94
CA LYS A 776 -35.42 -36.08 22.57
C LYS A 776 -36.78 -36.00 21.85
N HIS A 777 -37.08 -34.85 21.29
CA HIS A 777 -38.29 -34.53 20.53
C HIS A 777 -38.06 -34.54 19.01
N SER A 778 -36.79 -34.44 18.57
CA SER A 778 -36.39 -34.51 17.17
C SER A 778 -35.16 -35.39 16.99
N LYS A 779 -34.94 -35.85 15.77
CA LYS A 779 -33.66 -36.47 15.35
C LYS A 779 -32.48 -35.50 15.24
N TYR A 780 -32.75 -34.20 15.20
CA TYR A 780 -31.75 -33.16 15.10
C TYR A 780 -31.47 -32.54 16.48
N ASP A 781 -30.22 -32.56 16.90
CA ASP A 781 -29.83 -31.98 18.18
C ASP A 781 -30.04 -30.45 18.22
N SER A 782 -30.01 -29.75 17.10
CA SER A 782 -30.33 -28.31 17.02
C SER A 782 -31.76 -28.02 17.43
N GLU A 783 -32.71 -28.80 16.94
CA GLU A 783 -34.13 -28.67 17.31
C GLU A 783 -34.35 -29.09 18.79
N ASN A 784 -33.63 -30.07 19.29
CA ASN A 784 -33.70 -30.47 20.70
C ASN A 784 -33.14 -29.37 21.62
N LEU A 785 -32.07 -28.70 21.24
CA LEU A 785 -31.55 -27.57 21.98
C LEU A 785 -32.52 -26.38 21.98
N MET A 786 -33.10 -26.08 20.85
CA MET A 786 -34.12 -25.03 20.73
C MET A 786 -35.39 -25.37 21.55
N PHE A 787 -35.81 -26.63 21.56
CA PHE A 787 -36.93 -27.08 22.37
C PHE A 787 -36.74 -26.79 23.86
N GLU A 788 -35.58 -27.12 24.40
CA GLU A 788 -35.28 -26.87 25.81
C GLU A 788 -35.15 -25.37 26.10
N LEU A 789 -34.56 -24.59 25.18
CA LEU A 789 -34.48 -23.13 25.30
C LEU A 789 -35.89 -22.50 25.31
N LEU A 790 -36.76 -22.90 24.41
CA LEU A 790 -38.13 -22.39 24.36
C LEU A 790 -38.91 -22.74 25.63
N LYS A 791 -38.73 -23.94 26.14
CA LYS A 791 -39.35 -24.38 27.41
C LYS A 791 -38.90 -23.51 28.59
N GLU A 792 -37.64 -23.15 28.61
CA GLU A 792 -37.06 -22.25 29.62
C GLU A 792 -37.59 -20.81 29.46
N ILE A 793 -37.54 -20.24 28.25
CA ILE A 793 -38.05 -18.89 27.96
C ILE A 793 -39.53 -18.77 28.34
N LEU A 794 -40.36 -19.73 27.93
CA LEU A 794 -41.81 -19.67 28.16
C LEU A 794 -42.23 -19.86 29.64
N THR A 795 -41.35 -20.20 30.55
CA THR A 795 -41.62 -20.08 31.99
C THR A 795 -41.96 -18.65 32.42
N SER A 796 -41.41 -17.66 31.71
CA SER A 796 -41.66 -16.22 31.92
C SER A 796 -42.93 -15.72 31.17
N TYR A 797 -43.53 -16.52 30.30
CA TYR A 797 -44.74 -16.21 29.52
C TYR A 797 -45.84 -17.28 29.76
N SER A 798 -46.43 -17.23 30.94
CA SER A 798 -47.33 -18.26 31.43
C SER A 798 -48.56 -18.54 30.54
N GLU A 799 -48.97 -17.53 29.74
CA GLU A 799 -50.08 -17.57 28.81
C GLU A 799 -49.75 -18.26 27.48
N LEU A 800 -48.44 -18.43 27.18
CA LEU A 800 -47.98 -19.00 25.92
C LEU A 800 -47.58 -20.48 26.09
N ASP A 801 -47.68 -21.22 25.00
CA ASP A 801 -47.16 -22.58 24.84
C ASP A 801 -46.68 -22.80 23.43
N PHE A 802 -45.98 -23.89 23.17
CA PHE A 802 -45.45 -24.15 21.81
C PHE A 802 -45.69 -25.61 21.40
N ILE A 803 -45.73 -25.81 20.09
CA ILE A 803 -45.79 -27.13 19.47
C ILE A 803 -44.69 -27.25 18.44
N THR A 804 -44.14 -28.46 18.31
CA THR A 804 -43.05 -28.76 17.36
C THR A 804 -43.60 -29.28 16.03
N GLN A 805 -42.89 -29.04 14.93
CA GLN A 805 -43.20 -29.58 13.59
C GLN A 805 -44.64 -29.35 13.15
N TYR A 806 -45.15 -28.13 13.35
CA TYR A 806 -46.53 -27.78 13.03
C TYR A 806 -46.71 -27.58 11.52
N ARG A 807 -47.66 -28.35 10.94
CA ARG A 807 -47.89 -28.37 9.49
C ARG A 807 -48.54 -27.10 9.00
N LEU A 808 -48.00 -26.50 7.91
CA LEU A 808 -48.52 -25.25 7.34
C LEU A 808 -49.99 -25.36 6.90
N LYS A 809 -50.42 -26.49 6.39
CA LYS A 809 -51.82 -26.71 6.01
C LYS A 809 -52.82 -26.60 7.16
N HIS A 810 -52.39 -26.77 8.41
CA HIS A 810 -53.25 -26.58 9.59
C HIS A 810 -53.17 -25.14 10.11
N LEU A 811 -52.10 -24.44 9.79
CA LEU A 811 -51.85 -23.03 10.15
C LEU A 811 -52.58 -22.09 9.19
N ILE A 812 -52.43 -22.32 7.90
CA ILE A 812 -53.01 -21.51 6.82
C ILE A 812 -54.26 -22.24 6.30
N LYS A 813 -55.44 -21.75 6.64
CA LYS A 813 -56.72 -22.32 6.21
C LYS A 813 -57.34 -21.62 5.00
N ASP A 814 -57.14 -20.34 4.89
CA ASP A 814 -57.54 -19.54 3.74
C ASP A 814 -56.36 -19.39 2.76
N PHE A 815 -56.56 -19.75 1.50
CA PHE A 815 -55.52 -19.69 0.45
C PHE A 815 -55.66 -18.48 -0.47
N SER A 816 -56.55 -17.55 -0.14
CA SER A 816 -56.83 -16.38 -0.99
C SER A 816 -55.64 -15.47 -1.23
N LEU A 817 -54.66 -15.46 -0.29
CA LEU A 817 -53.42 -14.63 -0.38
C LEU A 817 -52.22 -15.42 -0.91
N LEU A 818 -52.41 -16.65 -1.41
CA LEU A 818 -51.32 -17.50 -1.91
C LEU A 818 -51.32 -17.56 -3.44
N SER A 819 -50.17 -17.57 -4.04
CA SER A 819 -49.97 -17.99 -5.41
C SER A 819 -50.18 -19.49 -5.58
N SER A 820 -50.42 -19.98 -6.79
CA SER A 820 -50.60 -21.40 -7.09
C SER A 820 -49.49 -22.28 -6.56
N ASP A 821 -48.22 -21.80 -6.69
CA ASP A 821 -47.06 -22.54 -6.20
C ASP A 821 -47.00 -22.58 -4.67
N GLU A 822 -47.32 -21.46 -4.00
CA GLU A 822 -47.40 -21.38 -2.53
C GLU A 822 -48.54 -22.22 -1.97
N ALA A 823 -49.72 -22.22 -2.61
CA ALA A 823 -50.83 -23.07 -2.21
C ALA A 823 -50.48 -24.56 -2.33
N THR A 824 -49.79 -24.94 -3.39
CA THR A 824 -49.28 -26.32 -3.55
C THR A 824 -48.27 -26.66 -2.47
N PHE A 825 -47.36 -25.73 -2.15
CA PHE A 825 -46.33 -25.88 -1.12
C PHE A 825 -46.96 -26.06 0.29
N VAL A 826 -47.96 -25.25 0.65
CA VAL A 826 -48.68 -25.36 1.93
C VAL A 826 -49.39 -26.70 2.06
N ASN A 827 -50.00 -27.20 0.99
CA ASN A 827 -50.75 -28.46 1.00
C ASN A 827 -49.87 -29.71 1.09
N GLN A 828 -48.55 -29.61 0.85
CA GLN A 828 -47.65 -30.75 0.99
C GLN A 828 -47.63 -31.27 2.45
N SER A 829 -47.81 -32.57 2.62
CA SER A 829 -47.86 -33.19 3.95
C SER A 829 -46.60 -33.08 4.79
N ARG A 830 -45.46 -32.69 4.15
CA ARG A 830 -44.15 -32.54 4.78
C ARG A 830 -43.75 -31.09 5.09
N THR A 831 -44.61 -30.12 4.74
CA THR A 831 -44.33 -28.72 4.98
C THR A 831 -44.83 -28.33 6.38
N SER A 832 -43.88 -28.02 7.26
CA SER A 832 -44.13 -27.64 8.67
C SER A 832 -43.18 -26.50 9.06
N VAL A 833 -43.48 -25.82 10.17
CA VAL A 833 -42.54 -25.01 10.94
C VAL A 833 -41.96 -25.83 12.07
N ASP A 834 -40.69 -25.57 12.43
CA ASP A 834 -40.03 -26.35 13.48
C ASP A 834 -40.71 -26.14 14.83
N PHE A 835 -41.06 -24.87 15.15
CA PHE A 835 -41.78 -24.52 16.35
C PHE A 835 -42.85 -23.46 16.05
N LEU A 836 -44.02 -23.62 16.63
CA LEU A 836 -45.13 -22.65 16.62
C LEU A 836 -45.49 -22.30 18.07
N ILE A 837 -45.30 -21.05 18.46
CA ILE A 837 -45.73 -20.52 19.76
C ILE A 837 -47.12 -19.96 19.58
N PHE A 838 -48.00 -20.27 20.52
CA PHE A 838 -49.43 -19.89 20.50
C PHE A 838 -49.94 -19.57 21.91
N ASN A 839 -50.99 -18.78 21.99
CA ASN A 839 -51.69 -18.51 23.25
C ASN A 839 -52.44 -19.76 23.72
N LYS A 840 -52.26 -20.19 24.97
CA LYS A 840 -52.87 -21.41 25.55
C LYS A 840 -54.39 -21.39 25.52
N VAL A 841 -55.00 -20.23 25.72
CA VAL A 841 -56.44 -20.08 25.86
C VAL A 841 -57.07 -19.89 24.48
N THR A 842 -56.65 -18.94 23.74
CA THR A 842 -57.26 -18.54 22.46
C THR A 842 -56.82 -19.42 21.28
N LYS A 843 -55.73 -20.17 21.42
CA LYS A 843 -55.09 -20.98 20.37
C LYS A 843 -54.60 -20.16 19.17
N VAL A 844 -54.50 -18.84 19.34
CA VAL A 844 -54.00 -17.94 18.30
C VAL A 844 -52.47 -18.12 18.18
N PRO A 845 -51.95 -18.31 16.97
CA PRO A 845 -50.50 -18.32 16.71
C PRO A 845 -49.84 -16.95 17.03
N VAL A 846 -48.73 -17.00 17.71
CA VAL A 846 -47.99 -15.80 18.15
C VAL A 846 -46.69 -15.63 17.36
N LEU A 847 -45.90 -16.69 17.28
CA LEU A 847 -44.59 -16.67 16.64
C LEU A 847 -44.27 -18.06 16.07
N ALA A 848 -43.84 -18.09 14.84
CA ALA A 848 -43.24 -19.29 14.24
C ALA A 848 -41.71 -19.18 14.28
N ILE A 849 -41.04 -20.30 14.57
CA ILE A 849 -39.57 -20.36 14.62
C ILE A 849 -39.08 -21.48 13.72
N GLU A 850 -38.07 -21.14 12.89
CA GLU A 850 -37.32 -22.09 12.07
C GLU A 850 -35.88 -22.15 12.56
N VAL A 851 -35.32 -23.35 12.69
CA VAL A 851 -33.93 -23.59 13.05
C VAL A 851 -33.15 -23.94 11.80
N ASP A 852 -32.47 -22.96 11.26
CA ASP A 852 -31.76 -23.08 9.98
C ASP A 852 -30.36 -23.71 10.14
N GLY A 853 -30.26 -24.98 9.73
CA GLY A 853 -28.95 -25.67 9.72
C GLY A 853 -28.09 -25.29 8.52
N VAL A 854 -26.92 -24.81 8.78
CA VAL A 854 -25.97 -24.25 7.75
C VAL A 854 -25.66 -25.21 6.59
N LYS A 855 -25.80 -26.53 6.78
CA LYS A 855 -25.50 -27.51 5.70
C LYS A 855 -26.55 -27.54 4.59
N TYR A 856 -27.76 -27.06 4.82
CA TYR A 856 -28.89 -27.24 3.93
C TYR A 856 -29.21 -26.02 3.06
N HIS A 857 -28.75 -24.81 3.43
CA HIS A 857 -29.14 -23.56 2.76
C HIS A 857 -28.41 -23.26 1.44
N ASN A 858 -27.43 -24.06 1.05
CA ASN A 858 -26.71 -23.87 -0.24
C ASN A 858 -27.40 -24.64 -1.41
N ASN A 859 -28.55 -25.23 -1.19
CA ASN A 859 -29.28 -25.89 -2.25
C ASN A 859 -30.33 -24.92 -2.84
N PRO A 860 -30.32 -24.64 -4.15
CA PRO A 860 -31.29 -23.74 -4.80
C PRO A 860 -32.75 -24.08 -4.53
N ASP A 861 -33.06 -25.37 -4.43
CA ASP A 861 -34.41 -25.83 -4.11
C ASP A 861 -34.85 -25.50 -2.67
N GLN A 862 -33.87 -25.53 -1.75
CA GLN A 862 -34.16 -25.16 -0.35
C GLN A 862 -34.32 -23.64 -0.24
N MET A 863 -33.47 -22.85 -0.92
CA MET A 863 -33.64 -21.39 -0.96
C MET A 863 -35.01 -20.97 -1.51
N LYS A 864 -35.49 -21.66 -2.54
CA LYS A 864 -36.83 -21.40 -3.09
C LYS A 864 -37.94 -21.72 -2.07
N ARG A 865 -37.83 -22.84 -1.32
CA ARG A 865 -38.76 -23.22 -0.26
C ARG A 865 -38.76 -22.21 0.89
N ASP A 866 -37.58 -21.77 1.31
CA ASP A 866 -37.41 -20.79 2.37
C ASP A 866 -37.99 -19.43 1.97
N SER A 867 -37.82 -19.02 0.74
CA SER A 867 -38.41 -17.80 0.19
C SER A 867 -39.95 -17.90 0.14
N MET A 868 -40.48 -19.03 -0.33
CA MET A 868 -41.94 -19.25 -0.32
C MET A 868 -42.50 -19.21 1.11
N LYS A 869 -41.83 -19.86 2.07
CA LYS A 869 -42.24 -19.84 3.47
C LYS A 869 -42.25 -18.42 4.03
N ASN A 870 -41.20 -17.65 3.79
CA ASN A 870 -41.12 -16.25 4.22
C ASN A 870 -42.24 -15.39 3.62
N ASN A 871 -42.56 -15.55 2.34
CA ASN A 871 -43.65 -14.81 1.68
C ASN A 871 -45.02 -15.19 2.27
N ILE A 872 -45.27 -16.46 2.50
CA ILE A 872 -46.51 -16.93 3.11
C ILE A 872 -46.71 -16.30 4.49
N PHE A 873 -45.73 -16.39 5.37
CA PHE A 873 -45.84 -15.82 6.71
C PHE A 873 -46.02 -14.29 6.68
N LYS A 874 -45.33 -13.61 5.76
CA LYS A 874 -45.51 -12.16 5.56
C LYS A 874 -46.92 -11.81 5.08
N ASN A 875 -47.46 -12.55 4.12
CA ASN A 875 -48.81 -12.30 3.56
C ASN A 875 -49.90 -12.46 4.62
N TYR A 876 -49.72 -13.41 5.55
CA TYR A 876 -50.67 -13.66 6.65
C TYR A 876 -50.32 -12.90 7.93
N GLN A 877 -49.35 -11.98 7.89
CA GLN A 877 -48.89 -11.14 9.01
C GLN A 877 -48.56 -11.97 10.27
N LEU A 878 -48.09 -13.20 10.10
CA LEU A 878 -47.67 -14.07 11.19
C LEU A 878 -46.12 -13.94 11.33
N PRO A 879 -45.63 -13.54 12.50
CA PRO A 879 -44.16 -13.40 12.70
C PRO A 879 -43.45 -14.74 12.49
N LEU A 880 -42.39 -14.73 11.69
CA LEU A 880 -41.51 -15.86 11.48
C LEU A 880 -40.06 -15.48 11.86
N LEU A 881 -39.55 -16.12 12.90
CA LEU A 881 -38.19 -15.96 13.34
C LEU A 881 -37.30 -17.10 12.83
N ARG A 882 -36.27 -16.78 12.04
CA ARG A 882 -35.29 -17.74 11.57
C ARG A 882 -34.03 -17.66 12.42
N LEU A 883 -33.62 -18.79 12.96
CA LEU A 883 -32.46 -18.89 13.85
C LEU A 883 -31.43 -19.82 13.23
N ALA A 884 -30.38 -19.20 12.67
CA ALA A 884 -29.29 -19.94 12.06
C ALA A 884 -28.40 -20.60 13.12
N THR A 885 -28.02 -21.87 12.93
CA THR A 885 -27.22 -22.64 13.89
C THR A 885 -25.75 -22.13 14.01
N ASN A 886 -25.32 -21.16 13.21
CA ASN A 886 -24.04 -20.45 13.32
C ASN A 886 -24.20 -19.02 13.83
N GLY A 887 -25.40 -18.60 14.19
CA GLY A 887 -25.69 -17.31 14.79
C GLY A 887 -25.41 -17.24 16.29
N SER A 888 -26.00 -16.25 16.94
CA SER A 888 -25.94 -16.06 18.39
C SER A 888 -27.13 -15.28 18.93
N GLY A 889 -27.30 -15.28 20.24
CA GLY A 889 -28.30 -14.50 20.95
C GLY A 889 -29.73 -14.95 20.67
N GLU A 890 -29.98 -16.26 20.51
CA GLU A 890 -31.28 -16.82 20.19
C GLU A 890 -32.32 -16.48 21.26
N GLU A 891 -31.96 -16.58 22.53
CA GLU A 891 -32.87 -16.25 23.66
C GLU A 891 -33.34 -14.79 23.57
N GLU A 892 -32.41 -13.86 23.39
CA GLU A 892 -32.71 -12.43 23.26
C GLU A 892 -33.66 -12.14 22.10
N LYS A 893 -33.35 -12.73 20.92
CA LYS A 893 -34.19 -12.56 19.70
C LYS A 893 -35.60 -13.09 19.90
N ILE A 894 -35.74 -14.22 20.59
CA ILE A 894 -37.06 -14.81 20.90
C ILE A 894 -37.81 -13.91 21.88
N ARG A 895 -37.19 -13.46 22.96
CA ARG A 895 -37.83 -12.57 23.95
C ARG A 895 -38.28 -11.26 23.32
N ILE A 896 -37.44 -10.61 22.49
CA ILE A 896 -37.84 -9.40 21.76
C ILE A 896 -39.07 -9.66 20.90
N ALA A 897 -39.09 -10.73 20.11
CA ALA A 897 -40.24 -11.07 19.26
C ALA A 897 -41.53 -11.37 20.06
N LEU A 898 -41.40 -11.93 21.26
CA LEU A 898 -42.55 -12.19 22.16
C LEU A 898 -43.02 -10.91 22.88
N ASP A 899 -42.13 -10.01 23.25
CA ASP A 899 -42.44 -8.74 23.88
C ASP A 899 -43.08 -7.76 22.89
N ASP A 900 -42.62 -7.74 21.64
CA ASP A 900 -43.28 -7.00 20.54
C ASP A 900 -44.72 -7.45 20.32
N TYR A 901 -45.01 -8.76 20.43
CA TYR A 901 -46.38 -9.29 20.37
C TYR A 901 -47.22 -8.78 21.55
N LYS A 902 -46.72 -8.84 22.80
CA LYS A 902 -47.42 -8.33 23.97
C LYS A 902 -47.79 -6.87 23.86
N SER A 903 -46.84 -6.02 23.41
CA SER A 903 -47.10 -4.61 23.25
C SER A 903 -48.14 -4.31 22.19
N THR A 904 -48.23 -5.12 21.13
CA THR A 904 -49.23 -4.98 20.07
C THR A 904 -50.62 -5.44 20.55
N ASP A 905 -50.70 -6.51 21.33
CA ASP A 905 -51.95 -7.02 21.92
C ASP A 905 -52.52 -6.03 22.95
N GLU A 906 -51.72 -5.42 23.80
CA GLU A 906 -52.14 -4.39 24.76
C GLU A 906 -52.69 -3.15 24.04
N ILE A 907 -52.10 -2.73 22.90
CA ILE A 907 -52.57 -1.61 22.09
C ILE A 907 -53.92 -1.95 21.43
N ILE A 908 -54.11 -3.18 20.95
CA ILE A 908 -55.37 -3.62 20.33
C ILE A 908 -56.47 -3.70 21.39
N GLN A 909 -56.18 -4.30 22.53
CA GLN A 909 -57.15 -4.37 23.65
C GLN A 909 -57.51 -2.99 24.22
N SER A 910 -56.55 -2.07 24.29
CA SER A 910 -56.83 -0.69 24.71
C SER A 910 -57.69 0.06 23.69
N LYS A 911 -57.50 -0.15 22.38
CA LYS A 911 -58.31 0.42 21.31
C LYS A 911 -59.74 -0.16 21.31
N ASP A 912 -59.90 -1.46 21.54
CA ASP A 912 -61.20 -2.10 21.66
C ASP A 912 -61.94 -1.68 22.94
N MET A 913 -61.26 -1.37 24.05
CA MET A 913 -61.84 -0.76 25.22
C MET A 913 -62.29 0.70 24.97
N ILE A 914 -61.55 1.44 24.18
CA ILE A 914 -61.86 2.84 23.86
C ILE A 914 -63.04 2.93 22.86
N ASN A 915 -63.19 1.93 21.97
CA ASN A 915 -64.32 1.89 21.04
C ASN A 915 -65.63 1.28 21.63
N ASN A 916 -65.55 0.69 22.83
CA ASN A 916 -66.68 0.15 23.56
C ASN A 916 -67.14 1.05 24.74
N ILE A 917 -66.62 2.22 24.91
CA ILE A 917 -67.06 3.35 25.73
C ILE A 917 -67.68 4.45 24.83
#